data_91c7a12a9aaa2417877bc857c806fff4
#
_entry.id   91c7a12a9aaa2417877bc857c806fff4
#
_cell.length_a   1.000
_cell.length_b   1.000
_cell.length_c   1.000
_cell.angle_alpha   90.00
_cell.angle_beta   90.00
_cell.angle_gamma   90.00
#
_symmetry.space_group_name_H-M   'P 1'
#
loop_
_entity.id
_entity.type
_entity.pdbx_description
1 polymer ?
#
loop_
_entity_poly.entity_id
_entity_poly.type
_entity_poly.pdbx_seq_one_letter_code
_entity_poly.pdbx_strand_id
1 'polypeptide(L)'
;MTARALAQLRDIWLTQREAAIVQYRRQPHPEPLLARLCEICDQALQQLTVLVPLPGSAALVAVGGYGRGELYPHSDVDILILLDHPPSEEDTTAIQHLVAAMWDVGLKPSHSVRTLADCLALAARDVTTETALLESRWLAGNRELATRLRQDIIEQLDPQQFFLAKCAEMQARHAHFHDTPYALEPNCKESPGALRDLQLLSWLAQASGFGSSWSDVVDNGAITASEYRSLRRAQRAFSQLRIELHLLTGRREDRVLFDLQPALARIYGFQPTKTRLPSEILMQRYYWAARVVSQLSTILIQSIKETLFNTPTATPRRLNDDFCIINGRLGVYRTDCFARNPALIFRAFLWLQQRPDLEGMSARTLRAIWHARRRIDAQFRRNPVNQDLFLRILKQPRGVADSLYRMSLLNILPRYLPAFRRITGQMQHDLFHAYTVDEHTLKVIRNLRGFLSDEGRQQTPLAGRLMAHFDKPWLLYLAALFHDIAKGRSAGNHAVLGAVDAKRFCRGHRLDEDETALVVFLVEHHLLMSTVAQKRDLSDPDVVQEFAGVVEHEERLNALYLLTVADIRATNPGLWNSWKGKLLDDLHRRTLVALAGRQPDTSTVLHQRKEDAASKILALGLSESELYALWDVLDTAYFLRHEPDEMVWHAQHIAPVLCDRQPMIHARVVGQNEALQVLVLDQDRSDLFASICRYFDQNAYNVQDARIHTTHDGWALDSFIVLTRGAHANYADHVHAVKRGLGAHLRHHPPVRTGNRQASARRPGPARRQVRTFPI
;
A
#
# COMPACT_ATOMS: atom_id res chain seq x y z
N MET A 1 -8.05 -6.72 -55.25
CA MET A 1 -7.02 -7.70 -54.86
C MET A 1 -6.57 -7.54 -53.40
N THR A 2 -6.36 -6.32 -52.95
CA THR A 2 -5.80 -6.03 -51.59
C THR A 2 -6.69 -6.49 -50.42
N ALA A 3 -8.02 -6.28 -50.45
CA ALA A 3 -8.91 -6.68 -49.35
C ALA A 3 -8.94 -8.19 -49.07
N ARG A 4 -8.89 -9.03 -50.13
CA ARG A 4 -8.84 -10.49 -49.98
C ARG A 4 -7.50 -10.95 -49.41
N ALA A 5 -6.40 -10.31 -49.81
CA ALA A 5 -5.06 -10.63 -49.29
C ALA A 5 -4.93 -10.20 -47.79
N LEU A 6 -5.50 -9.05 -47.41
CA LEU A 6 -5.56 -8.62 -46.01
C LEU A 6 -6.38 -9.58 -45.15
N ALA A 7 -7.54 -10.05 -45.64
CA ALA A 7 -8.32 -11.05 -44.92
C ALA A 7 -7.57 -12.38 -44.73
N GLN A 8 -6.84 -12.85 -45.76
CA GLN A 8 -6.01 -14.05 -45.66
C GLN A 8 -4.87 -13.85 -44.63
N LEU A 9 -4.20 -12.72 -44.65
CA LEU A 9 -3.15 -12.39 -43.69
C LEU A 9 -3.69 -12.36 -42.25
N ARG A 10 -4.86 -11.78 -42.04
CA ARG A 10 -5.56 -11.80 -40.76
C ARG A 10 -5.84 -13.22 -40.28
N ASP A 11 -6.34 -14.10 -41.11
CA ASP A 11 -6.65 -15.48 -40.75
C ASP A 11 -5.35 -16.23 -40.36
N ILE A 12 -4.27 -16.03 -41.11
CA ILE A 12 -2.95 -16.60 -40.81
C ILE A 12 -2.46 -16.09 -39.44
N TRP A 13 -2.51 -14.77 -39.24
CA TRP A 13 -2.10 -14.12 -37.96
C TRP A 13 -2.86 -14.70 -36.77
N LEU A 14 -4.19 -14.78 -36.84
CA LEU A 14 -5.01 -15.27 -35.75
C LEU A 14 -4.81 -16.76 -35.50
N THR A 15 -4.68 -17.57 -36.54
CA THR A 15 -4.46 -19.03 -36.45
C THR A 15 -3.10 -19.35 -35.82
N GLN A 16 -2.03 -18.68 -36.25
CA GLN A 16 -0.70 -18.91 -35.72
C GLN A 16 -0.58 -18.45 -34.27
N ARG A 17 -1.20 -17.31 -33.94
CA ARG A 17 -1.26 -16.80 -32.57
C ARG A 17 -1.98 -17.77 -31.63
N GLU A 18 -3.13 -18.30 -32.04
CA GLU A 18 -3.88 -19.27 -31.24
C GLU A 18 -3.08 -20.59 -31.09
N ALA A 19 -2.42 -21.06 -32.14
CA ALA A 19 -1.56 -22.23 -32.08
C ALA A 19 -0.41 -22.05 -31.06
N ALA A 20 0.21 -20.87 -31.02
CA ALA A 20 1.25 -20.54 -30.04
C ALA A 20 0.71 -20.55 -28.59
N ILE A 21 -0.50 -20.02 -28.36
CA ILE A 21 -1.17 -20.03 -27.05
C ILE A 21 -1.53 -21.47 -26.63
N VAL A 22 -2.03 -22.29 -27.54
CA VAL A 22 -2.33 -23.71 -27.28
C VAL A 22 -1.08 -24.49 -26.91
N GLN A 23 0.04 -24.23 -27.59
CA GLN A 23 1.33 -24.83 -27.26
C GLN A 23 1.79 -24.42 -25.86
N TYR A 24 1.68 -23.14 -25.52
CA TYR A 24 2.00 -22.63 -24.19
C TYR A 24 1.15 -23.30 -23.10
N ARG A 25 -0.16 -23.49 -23.31
CA ARG A 25 -1.02 -24.17 -22.33
C ARG A 25 -0.58 -25.60 -22.04
N ARG A 26 0.05 -26.29 -23.01
CA ARG A 26 0.61 -27.63 -22.81
C ARG A 26 1.95 -27.61 -22.07
N GLN A 27 2.74 -26.59 -22.30
CA GLN A 27 4.06 -26.40 -21.70
C GLN A 27 4.23 -24.92 -21.33
N PRO A 28 3.86 -24.49 -20.10
CA PRO A 28 3.79 -23.09 -19.72
C PRO A 28 5.18 -22.46 -19.47
N HIS A 29 5.93 -22.28 -20.55
CA HIS A 29 7.18 -21.55 -20.58
C HIS A 29 6.96 -20.17 -21.22
N PRO A 30 7.14 -19.05 -20.48
CA PRO A 30 6.84 -17.71 -20.99
C PRO A 30 7.76 -17.28 -22.13
N GLU A 31 9.08 -17.53 -22.05
CA GLU A 31 10.03 -17.04 -23.05
C GLU A 31 9.74 -17.56 -24.48
N PRO A 32 9.50 -18.87 -24.72
CA PRO A 32 9.16 -19.35 -26.05
C PRO A 32 7.87 -18.77 -26.60
N LEU A 33 6.84 -18.55 -25.76
CA LEU A 33 5.60 -17.94 -26.20
C LEU A 33 5.82 -16.49 -26.64
N LEU A 34 6.51 -15.67 -25.81
CA LEU A 34 6.75 -14.26 -26.11
C LEU A 34 7.56 -14.09 -27.39
N ALA A 35 8.62 -14.88 -27.57
CA ALA A 35 9.43 -14.89 -28.78
C ALA A 35 8.59 -15.33 -30.02
N ARG A 36 7.76 -16.36 -29.88
CA ARG A 36 6.92 -16.84 -30.98
C ARG A 36 5.85 -15.82 -31.38
N LEU A 37 5.23 -15.14 -30.42
CA LEU A 37 4.28 -14.06 -30.70
C LEU A 37 4.97 -12.88 -31.43
N CYS A 38 6.21 -12.54 -31.06
CA CYS A 38 6.99 -11.55 -31.79
C CYS A 38 7.27 -11.99 -33.22
N GLU A 39 7.76 -13.22 -33.44
CA GLU A 39 8.03 -13.76 -34.77
C GLU A 39 6.79 -13.73 -35.68
N ILE A 40 5.63 -14.17 -35.15
CA ILE A 40 4.36 -14.15 -35.90
C ILE A 40 3.97 -12.71 -36.25
N CYS A 41 4.17 -11.77 -35.32
CA CYS A 41 3.90 -10.35 -35.56
C CYS A 41 4.87 -9.75 -36.60
N ASP A 42 6.16 -10.06 -36.51
CA ASP A 42 7.17 -9.65 -37.48
C ASP A 42 6.82 -10.12 -38.90
N GLN A 43 6.46 -11.41 -39.04
CA GLN A 43 6.05 -12.00 -40.33
C GLN A 43 4.79 -11.31 -40.90
N ALA A 44 3.81 -11.02 -40.01
CA ALA A 44 2.59 -10.33 -40.44
C ALA A 44 2.89 -8.89 -40.90
N LEU A 45 3.72 -8.14 -40.18
CA LEU A 45 4.12 -6.81 -40.57
C LEU A 45 4.97 -6.78 -41.84
N GLN A 46 5.91 -7.71 -42.00
CA GLN A 46 6.71 -7.82 -43.23
C GLN A 46 5.86 -8.16 -44.43
N GLN A 47 4.92 -9.09 -44.31
CA GLN A 47 3.96 -9.39 -45.41
C GLN A 47 3.04 -8.20 -45.69
N LEU A 48 2.62 -7.48 -44.68
CA LEU A 48 1.80 -6.30 -44.82
C LEU A 48 2.51 -5.17 -45.59
N THR A 49 3.82 -4.94 -45.33
CA THR A 49 4.60 -3.96 -46.09
C THR A 49 4.86 -4.33 -47.54
N VAL A 50 4.71 -5.62 -47.91
CA VAL A 50 4.71 -6.05 -49.32
C VAL A 50 3.37 -5.74 -50.00
N LEU A 51 2.24 -5.89 -49.27
CA LEU A 51 0.89 -5.62 -49.75
C LEU A 51 0.55 -4.13 -49.83
N VAL A 52 1.04 -3.39 -48.85
CA VAL A 52 0.88 -1.94 -48.71
C VAL A 52 2.29 -1.35 -48.46
N PRO A 53 2.98 -0.95 -49.52
CA PRO A 53 4.39 -0.52 -49.41
C PRO A 53 4.59 0.70 -48.54
N LEU A 54 5.70 0.70 -47.82
CA LEU A 54 6.23 1.90 -47.15
C LEU A 54 6.80 2.90 -48.16
N PRO A 55 6.84 4.20 -47.87
CA PRO A 55 7.68 5.16 -48.59
C PRO A 55 9.11 4.62 -48.75
N GLY A 56 9.75 4.82 -49.92
CA GLY A 56 11.03 4.21 -50.25
C GLY A 56 12.18 4.57 -49.29
N SER A 57 12.11 5.74 -48.67
CA SER A 57 13.07 6.22 -47.67
C SER A 57 12.75 5.78 -46.23
N ALA A 58 11.56 5.22 -45.98
CA ALA A 58 11.09 4.91 -44.64
C ALA A 58 11.57 3.54 -44.13
N ALA A 59 11.70 3.44 -42.82
CA ALA A 59 11.90 2.19 -42.10
C ALA A 59 10.77 1.91 -41.12
N LEU A 60 10.33 0.67 -41.02
CA LEU A 60 9.45 0.18 -39.97
C LEU A 60 10.30 -0.41 -38.86
N VAL A 61 10.15 0.10 -37.66
CA VAL A 61 10.99 -0.25 -36.49
C VAL A 61 10.08 -0.64 -35.33
N ALA A 62 10.35 -1.79 -34.70
CA ALA A 62 9.76 -2.17 -33.42
C ALA A 62 10.47 -1.40 -32.31
N VAL A 63 9.70 -0.89 -31.34
CA VAL A 63 10.23 -0.15 -30.19
C VAL A 63 9.66 -0.69 -28.88
N GLY A 64 10.21 -0.28 -27.75
CA GLY A 64 9.74 -0.68 -26.43
C GLY A 64 9.72 -2.19 -26.21
N GLY A 65 8.66 -2.73 -25.61
CA GLY A 65 8.54 -4.17 -25.33
C GLY A 65 8.60 -5.06 -26.57
N TYR A 66 7.99 -4.62 -27.66
CA TYR A 66 8.04 -5.31 -28.94
C TYR A 66 9.45 -5.24 -29.57
N GLY A 67 10.13 -4.13 -29.43
CA GLY A 67 11.53 -3.97 -29.84
C GLY A 67 12.47 -4.95 -29.11
N ARG A 68 12.26 -5.18 -27.79
CA ARG A 68 12.97 -6.18 -26.97
C ARG A 68 12.68 -7.62 -27.35
N GLY A 69 11.71 -7.90 -28.21
CA GLY A 69 11.26 -9.26 -28.50
C GLY A 69 10.31 -9.85 -27.46
N GLU A 70 9.60 -8.99 -26.68
CA GLU A 70 8.64 -9.39 -25.66
C GLU A 70 7.23 -8.92 -26.03
N LEU A 71 6.47 -9.76 -26.74
CA LEU A 71 5.07 -9.46 -27.06
C LEU A 71 4.15 -10.37 -26.24
N TYR A 72 3.38 -9.78 -25.30
CA TYR A 72 2.41 -10.50 -24.50
C TYR A 72 1.08 -10.65 -25.26
N PRO A 73 0.22 -11.65 -24.91
CA PRO A 73 -0.97 -12.00 -25.70
C PRO A 73 -1.91 -10.83 -26.02
N HIS A 74 -2.03 -9.84 -25.14
CA HIS A 74 -2.87 -8.66 -25.34
C HIS A 74 -2.12 -7.34 -25.20
N SER A 75 -0.78 -7.34 -25.40
CA SER A 75 -0.01 -6.10 -25.49
C SER A 75 -0.26 -5.38 -26.81
N ASP A 76 -0.12 -4.07 -26.79
CA ASP A 76 -0.03 -3.25 -27.98
C ASP A 76 1.26 -3.60 -28.76
N VAL A 77 1.26 -3.38 -30.06
CA VAL A 77 2.41 -3.54 -30.95
C VAL A 77 3.03 -2.16 -31.14
N ASP A 78 4.09 -1.87 -30.36
CA ASP A 78 4.76 -0.55 -30.38
C ASP A 78 5.67 -0.45 -31.60
N ILE A 79 5.37 0.45 -32.54
CA ILE A 79 6.11 0.66 -33.79
C ILE A 79 6.44 2.12 -34.03
N LEU A 80 7.58 2.32 -34.66
CA LEU A 80 8.02 3.60 -35.19
C LEU A 80 8.12 3.49 -36.72
N ILE A 81 7.45 4.36 -37.43
CA ILE A 81 7.69 4.61 -38.86
C ILE A 81 8.72 5.72 -38.93
N LEU A 82 9.97 5.34 -39.18
CA LEU A 82 11.11 6.22 -39.23
C LEU A 82 11.30 6.77 -40.63
N LEU A 83 11.44 8.07 -40.75
CA LEU A 83 11.64 8.79 -42.01
C LEU A 83 13.02 9.45 -42.04
N ASP A 84 13.62 9.54 -43.21
CA ASP A 84 14.88 10.27 -43.40
C ASP A 84 14.64 11.80 -43.51
N HIS A 85 13.47 12.21 -44.00
CA HIS A 85 13.05 13.59 -44.18
C HIS A 85 11.57 13.79 -43.79
N PRO A 86 11.07 15.02 -43.62
CA PRO A 86 9.67 15.30 -43.40
C PRO A 86 8.79 14.69 -44.51
N PRO A 87 7.63 14.05 -44.13
CA PRO A 87 6.81 13.31 -45.10
C PRO A 87 6.17 14.26 -46.13
N SER A 88 6.18 13.85 -47.40
CA SER A 88 5.35 14.44 -48.44
C SER A 88 3.88 14.07 -48.28
N GLU A 89 2.98 14.65 -49.12
CA GLU A 89 1.56 14.24 -49.14
C GLU A 89 1.39 12.77 -49.57
N GLU A 90 2.23 12.31 -50.51
CA GLU A 90 2.25 10.92 -50.94
C GLU A 90 2.71 9.96 -49.82
N ASP A 91 3.77 10.32 -49.13
CA ASP A 91 4.28 9.58 -47.96
C ASP A 91 3.20 9.48 -46.86
N THR A 92 2.56 10.60 -46.58
CA THR A 92 1.48 10.68 -45.57
C THR A 92 0.34 9.74 -45.93
N THR A 93 -0.09 9.72 -47.20
CA THR A 93 -1.15 8.87 -47.70
C THR A 93 -0.75 7.38 -47.64
N ALA A 94 0.48 7.03 -48.01
CA ALA A 94 1.00 5.66 -47.94
C ALA A 94 1.06 5.16 -46.48
N ILE A 95 1.53 5.99 -45.57
CA ILE A 95 1.59 5.69 -44.13
C ILE A 95 0.19 5.48 -43.55
N GLN A 96 -0.76 6.33 -43.88
CA GLN A 96 -2.17 6.19 -43.44
C GLN A 96 -2.78 4.85 -43.91
N HIS A 97 -2.55 4.48 -45.18
CA HIS A 97 -3.01 3.21 -45.70
C HIS A 97 -2.37 2.02 -44.99
N LEU A 98 -1.07 2.08 -44.69
CA LEU A 98 -0.38 1.03 -43.96
C LEU A 98 -0.94 0.86 -42.54
N VAL A 99 -1.11 1.97 -41.81
CA VAL A 99 -1.67 1.95 -40.45
C VAL A 99 -3.12 1.43 -40.45
N ALA A 100 -3.94 1.84 -41.40
CA ALA A 100 -5.29 1.31 -41.54
C ALA A 100 -5.27 -0.21 -41.81
N ALA A 101 -4.39 -0.67 -42.70
CA ALA A 101 -4.25 -2.09 -43.02
C ALA A 101 -3.74 -2.92 -41.78
N MET A 102 -2.93 -2.34 -40.89
CA MET A 102 -2.55 -2.99 -39.63
C MET A 102 -3.78 -3.25 -38.74
N TRP A 103 -4.70 -2.30 -38.65
CA TRP A 103 -5.95 -2.47 -37.90
C TRP A 103 -6.86 -3.50 -38.55
N ASP A 104 -6.95 -3.52 -39.89
CA ASP A 104 -7.77 -4.48 -40.65
C ASP A 104 -7.28 -5.94 -40.46
N VAL A 105 -5.96 -6.13 -40.36
CA VAL A 105 -5.37 -7.44 -40.06
C VAL A 105 -5.59 -7.83 -38.56
N GLY A 106 -6.01 -6.91 -37.71
CA GLY A 106 -6.27 -7.15 -36.29
C GLY A 106 -5.04 -7.01 -35.40
N LEU A 107 -3.97 -6.38 -35.89
CA LEU A 107 -2.90 -5.85 -35.09
C LEU A 107 -3.41 -4.63 -34.33
N LYS A 108 -2.93 -4.42 -33.11
CA LYS A 108 -3.24 -3.23 -32.31
C LYS A 108 -2.02 -2.33 -32.25
N PRO A 109 -1.71 -1.57 -33.32
CA PRO A 109 -0.50 -0.78 -33.37
C PRO A 109 -0.60 0.44 -32.43
N SER A 110 0.40 0.61 -31.57
CA SER A 110 0.75 1.87 -30.96
C SER A 110 1.89 2.45 -31.79
N HIS A 111 1.58 3.44 -32.65
CA HIS A 111 2.52 3.88 -33.66
C HIS A 111 2.90 5.35 -33.50
N SER A 112 4.12 5.67 -33.94
CA SER A 112 4.59 7.03 -34.16
C SER A 112 5.27 7.17 -35.51
N VAL A 113 5.17 8.34 -36.14
CA VAL A 113 5.83 8.71 -37.40
C VAL A 113 6.78 9.85 -37.08
N ARG A 114 8.08 9.66 -37.31
CA ARG A 114 9.10 10.64 -36.93
C ARG A 114 10.27 10.58 -37.89
N THR A 115 10.90 11.73 -38.11
CA THR A 115 12.21 11.78 -38.75
C THR A 115 13.30 11.33 -37.76
N LEU A 116 14.48 11.00 -38.28
CA LEU A 116 15.65 10.71 -37.44
C LEU A 116 15.97 11.91 -36.52
N ALA A 117 15.92 13.13 -37.04
CA ALA A 117 16.15 14.34 -36.26
C ALA A 117 15.13 14.53 -35.13
N ASP A 118 13.83 14.26 -35.39
CA ASP A 118 12.78 14.31 -34.35
C ASP A 118 13.01 13.28 -33.26
N CYS A 119 13.43 12.06 -33.64
CA CYS A 119 13.74 10.99 -32.69
C CYS A 119 14.86 11.42 -31.73
N LEU A 120 15.93 11.97 -32.23
CA LEU A 120 17.07 12.43 -31.44
C LEU A 120 16.71 13.63 -30.55
N ALA A 121 15.97 14.60 -31.10
CA ALA A 121 15.54 15.77 -30.35
C ALA A 121 14.56 15.44 -29.22
N LEU A 122 13.68 14.44 -29.41
CA LEU A 122 12.77 13.98 -28.39
C LEU A 122 13.48 13.12 -27.34
N ALA A 123 14.39 12.23 -27.75
CA ALA A 123 15.18 11.42 -26.82
C ALA A 123 15.97 12.30 -25.83
N ALA A 124 16.53 13.40 -26.30
CA ALA A 124 17.27 14.34 -25.45
C ALA A 124 16.40 15.03 -24.37
N ARG A 125 15.06 15.02 -24.50
CA ARG A 125 14.12 15.68 -23.58
C ARG A 125 13.26 14.74 -22.77
N ASP A 126 13.04 13.53 -23.26
CA ASP A 126 12.16 12.54 -22.67
C ASP A 126 12.84 11.17 -22.55
N VAL A 127 13.22 10.79 -21.36
CA VAL A 127 13.87 9.51 -21.05
C VAL A 127 13.01 8.30 -21.40
N THR A 128 11.69 8.45 -21.49
CA THR A 128 10.78 7.37 -21.92
C THR A 128 10.96 7.07 -23.40
N THR A 129 11.02 8.14 -24.22
CA THR A 129 11.31 8.04 -25.65
C THR A 129 12.72 7.50 -25.87
N GLU A 130 13.73 8.05 -25.17
CA GLU A 130 15.12 7.57 -25.24
C GLU A 130 15.20 6.07 -24.97
N THR A 131 14.54 5.59 -23.88
CA THR A 131 14.46 4.18 -23.53
C THR A 131 13.80 3.33 -24.61
N ALA A 132 12.70 3.80 -25.22
CA ALA A 132 12.00 3.06 -26.28
C ALA A 132 12.86 2.91 -27.55
N LEU A 133 13.65 3.96 -27.85
CA LEU A 133 14.56 3.95 -29.00
C LEU A 133 15.83 3.09 -28.77
N LEU A 134 16.31 3.01 -27.52
CA LEU A 134 17.38 2.06 -27.16
C LEU A 134 17.00 0.61 -27.42
N GLU A 135 15.71 0.30 -27.34
CA GLU A 135 15.14 -1.03 -27.61
C GLU A 135 14.73 -1.22 -29.07
N SER A 136 15.09 -0.30 -29.95
CA SER A 136 14.70 -0.31 -31.37
C SER A 136 15.24 -1.54 -32.11
N ARG A 137 14.37 -2.14 -32.97
CA ARG A 137 14.67 -3.30 -33.81
C ARG A 137 14.03 -3.12 -35.20
N TRP A 138 14.86 -3.24 -36.24
CA TRP A 138 14.39 -3.13 -37.61
C TRP A 138 13.42 -4.26 -37.98
N LEU A 139 12.33 -3.95 -38.68
CA LEU A 139 11.32 -4.89 -39.17
C LEU A 139 11.28 -4.95 -40.71
N ALA A 140 11.20 -3.79 -41.38
CA ALA A 140 11.07 -3.68 -42.84
C ALA A 140 11.53 -2.29 -43.33
N GLY A 141 11.65 -2.13 -44.66
CA GLY A 141 12.05 -0.87 -45.30
C GLY A 141 13.53 -0.57 -45.17
N ASN A 142 13.91 0.71 -45.07
CA ASN A 142 15.30 1.18 -45.10
C ASN A 142 16.09 0.74 -43.86
N ARG A 143 16.93 -0.29 -44.01
CA ARG A 143 17.71 -0.85 -42.93
C ARG A 143 18.85 0.05 -42.46
N GLU A 144 19.44 0.82 -43.39
CA GLU A 144 20.54 1.74 -43.06
C GLU A 144 20.04 2.84 -42.14
N LEU A 145 18.86 3.41 -42.41
CA LEU A 145 18.23 4.44 -41.59
C LEU A 145 17.95 3.92 -40.16
N ALA A 146 17.44 2.70 -40.02
CA ALA A 146 17.18 2.09 -38.71
C ALA A 146 18.52 1.80 -37.95
N THR A 147 19.55 1.42 -38.66
CA THR A 147 20.90 1.20 -38.08
C THR A 147 21.50 2.51 -37.59
N ARG A 148 21.38 3.57 -38.39
CA ARG A 148 21.82 4.92 -38.04
C ARG A 148 21.10 5.45 -36.80
N LEU A 149 19.75 5.32 -36.72
CA LEU A 149 19.01 5.70 -35.51
C LEU A 149 19.61 5.05 -34.27
N ARG A 150 19.88 3.75 -34.31
CA ARG A 150 20.42 3.03 -33.16
C ARG A 150 21.84 3.49 -32.79
N GLN A 151 22.69 3.79 -33.77
CA GLN A 151 24.02 4.32 -33.53
C GLN A 151 23.96 5.71 -32.91
N ASP A 152 23.22 6.63 -33.52
CA ASP A 152 23.09 8.01 -33.07
C ASP A 152 22.52 8.10 -31.63
N ILE A 153 21.51 7.26 -31.28
CA ILE A 153 20.95 7.20 -29.92
C ILE A 153 22.00 6.74 -28.91
N ILE A 154 22.82 5.74 -29.25
CA ILE A 154 23.86 5.24 -28.35
C ILE A 154 24.99 6.27 -28.20
N GLU A 155 25.35 6.97 -29.27
CA GLU A 155 26.41 7.99 -29.26
C GLU A 155 26.01 9.27 -28.49
N GLN A 156 24.73 9.65 -28.55
CA GLN A 156 24.21 10.85 -27.85
C GLN A 156 23.85 10.57 -26.38
N LEU A 157 23.73 9.30 -25.98
CA LEU A 157 23.32 8.94 -24.64
C LEU A 157 24.34 9.38 -23.58
N ASP A 158 23.93 10.24 -22.64
CA ASP A 158 24.68 10.55 -21.42
C ASP A 158 24.32 9.54 -20.32
N PRO A 159 25.22 8.60 -19.96
CA PRO A 159 24.92 7.58 -18.97
C PRO A 159 24.56 8.14 -17.58
N GLN A 160 25.12 9.30 -17.20
CA GLN A 160 24.85 9.90 -15.88
C GLN A 160 23.45 10.54 -15.85
N GLN A 161 23.10 11.32 -16.87
CA GLN A 161 21.77 11.92 -16.99
C GLN A 161 20.69 10.85 -17.13
N PHE A 162 20.90 9.85 -17.98
CA PHE A 162 19.99 8.71 -18.14
C PHE A 162 19.76 7.98 -16.82
N PHE A 163 20.82 7.69 -16.07
CA PHE A 163 20.72 7.05 -14.76
C PHE A 163 19.86 7.88 -13.80
N LEU A 164 20.10 9.18 -13.68
CA LEU A 164 19.35 10.07 -12.79
C LEU A 164 17.88 10.13 -13.18
N ALA A 165 17.59 10.34 -14.46
CA ALA A 165 16.22 10.41 -14.99
C ALA A 165 15.45 9.11 -14.79
N LYS A 166 16.07 7.95 -15.07
CA LYS A 166 15.43 6.63 -14.87
C LYS A 166 15.23 6.28 -13.40
N CYS A 167 16.13 6.69 -12.52
CA CYS A 167 15.95 6.53 -11.08
C CYS A 167 14.81 7.43 -10.56
N ALA A 168 14.68 8.65 -11.04
CA ALA A 168 13.58 9.54 -10.69
C ALA A 168 12.22 9.00 -11.18
N GLU A 169 12.15 8.50 -12.44
CA GLU A 169 10.96 7.82 -12.97
C GLU A 169 10.57 6.61 -12.11
N MET A 170 11.55 5.77 -11.73
CA MET A 170 11.31 4.63 -10.84
C MET A 170 10.75 5.08 -9.48
N GLN A 171 11.31 6.11 -8.87
CA GLN A 171 10.85 6.63 -7.59
C GLN A 171 9.41 7.16 -7.68
N ALA A 172 9.10 7.95 -8.70
CA ALA A 172 7.74 8.45 -8.93
C ALA A 172 6.73 7.30 -9.12
N ARG A 173 7.11 6.27 -9.89
CA ARG A 173 6.31 5.07 -10.09
C ARG A 173 6.13 4.29 -8.79
N HIS A 174 7.21 4.07 -8.00
CA HIS A 174 7.12 3.38 -6.71
C HIS A 174 6.20 4.13 -5.73
N ALA A 175 6.29 5.47 -5.66
CA ALA A 175 5.41 6.28 -4.82
C ALA A 175 3.92 6.10 -5.19
N HIS A 176 3.59 6.01 -6.49
CA HIS A 176 2.22 5.70 -6.94
C HIS A 176 1.71 4.35 -6.41
N PHE A 177 2.59 3.40 -6.16
CA PHE A 177 2.29 2.09 -5.56
C PHE A 177 2.64 2.03 -4.06
N HIS A 178 2.61 3.16 -3.36
CA HIS A 178 2.85 3.27 -1.92
C HIS A 178 4.23 2.75 -1.47
N ASP A 179 5.22 2.78 -2.34
CA ASP A 179 6.61 2.33 -2.10
C ASP A 179 6.74 0.89 -1.60
N THR A 180 5.73 0.04 -1.86
CA THR A 180 5.74 -1.33 -1.38
C THR A 180 5.44 -2.35 -2.49
N PRO A 181 6.20 -3.46 -2.55
CA PRO A 181 5.86 -4.60 -3.39
C PRO A 181 4.74 -5.48 -2.81
N TYR A 182 4.26 -5.17 -1.60
CA TYR A 182 3.38 -6.04 -0.80
C TYR A 182 1.93 -5.57 -0.76
N ALA A 183 1.48 -4.84 -1.77
CA ALA A 183 0.06 -4.54 -1.96
C ALA A 183 -0.74 -5.83 -2.25
N LEU A 184 -1.99 -5.88 -1.80
CA LEU A 184 -2.82 -7.10 -1.95
C LEU A 184 -3.30 -7.33 -3.39
N GLU A 185 -3.42 -6.26 -4.18
CA GLU A 185 -3.72 -6.28 -5.62
C GLU A 185 -2.59 -5.63 -6.43
N PRO A 186 -1.39 -6.25 -6.45
CA PRO A 186 -0.24 -5.64 -7.10
C PRO A 186 -0.35 -5.68 -8.62
N ASN A 187 0.35 -4.76 -9.28
CA ASN A 187 0.57 -4.79 -10.71
C ASN A 187 1.86 -5.56 -11.03
N CYS A 188 1.76 -6.69 -11.75
CA CYS A 188 2.91 -7.57 -12.04
C CYS A 188 3.94 -6.95 -13.01
N LYS A 189 3.61 -5.80 -13.63
CA LYS A 189 4.51 -5.04 -14.49
C LYS A 189 5.10 -3.83 -13.76
N GLU A 190 4.26 -2.99 -13.12
CA GLU A 190 4.65 -1.66 -12.68
C GLU A 190 4.90 -1.54 -11.17
N SER A 191 4.38 -2.45 -10.32
CA SER A 191 4.63 -2.39 -8.86
C SER A 191 6.12 -2.53 -8.52
N PRO A 192 6.57 -1.99 -7.38
CA PRO A 192 7.94 -2.18 -6.91
C PRO A 192 8.34 -3.66 -6.90
N GLY A 193 9.52 -3.96 -7.42
CA GLY A 193 10.02 -5.33 -7.54
C GLY A 193 9.41 -6.19 -8.65
N ALA A 194 8.58 -5.63 -9.54
CA ALA A 194 7.96 -6.33 -10.66
C ALA A 194 8.77 -6.21 -11.97
N LEU A 195 8.16 -6.53 -13.13
CA LEU A 195 8.85 -6.59 -14.43
C LEU A 195 9.52 -5.28 -14.83
N ARG A 196 8.92 -4.13 -14.53
CA ARG A 196 9.49 -2.82 -14.89
C ARG A 196 10.80 -2.54 -14.16
N ASP A 197 10.98 -3.04 -12.94
CA ASP A 197 12.25 -2.92 -12.22
C ASP A 197 13.34 -3.78 -12.86
N LEU A 198 12.99 -4.97 -13.35
CA LEU A 198 13.93 -5.81 -14.10
C LEU A 198 14.35 -5.15 -15.42
N GLN A 199 13.41 -4.54 -16.13
CA GLN A 199 13.68 -3.79 -17.37
C GLN A 199 14.57 -2.59 -17.07
N LEU A 200 14.30 -1.83 -16.00
CA LEU A 200 15.14 -0.73 -15.55
C LEU A 200 16.59 -1.16 -15.36
N LEU A 201 16.82 -2.30 -14.68
CA LEU A 201 18.18 -2.81 -14.48
C LEU A 201 18.90 -3.10 -15.80
N SER A 202 18.19 -3.65 -16.79
CA SER A 202 18.74 -3.90 -18.13
C SER A 202 19.10 -2.61 -18.83
N TRP A 203 18.21 -1.59 -18.80
CA TRP A 203 18.48 -0.30 -19.42
C TRP A 203 19.65 0.43 -18.78
N LEU A 204 19.69 0.46 -17.44
CA LEU A 204 20.81 1.08 -16.71
C LEU A 204 22.15 0.37 -16.99
N ALA A 205 22.14 -0.97 -17.05
CA ALA A 205 23.34 -1.75 -17.38
C ALA A 205 23.82 -1.44 -18.80
N GLN A 206 22.91 -1.40 -19.78
CA GLN A 206 23.23 -1.07 -21.16
C GLN A 206 23.78 0.35 -21.30
N ALA A 207 23.10 1.33 -20.73
CA ALA A 207 23.52 2.74 -20.77
C ALA A 207 24.87 2.99 -20.09
N SER A 208 25.22 2.17 -19.09
CA SER A 208 26.48 2.28 -18.33
C SER A 208 27.62 1.42 -18.88
N GLY A 209 27.46 0.81 -20.05
CA GLY A 209 28.50 0.03 -20.72
C GLY A 209 28.73 -1.37 -20.17
N PHE A 210 27.82 -1.91 -19.30
CA PHE A 210 27.91 -3.28 -18.81
C PHE A 210 27.42 -4.34 -19.81
N GLY A 211 26.91 -3.92 -20.98
CA GLY A 211 26.43 -4.75 -22.06
C GLY A 211 24.93 -4.77 -22.24
N SER A 212 24.46 -5.31 -23.35
CA SER A 212 23.06 -5.34 -23.76
C SER A 212 22.32 -6.62 -23.33
N SER A 213 23.04 -7.64 -22.91
CA SER A 213 22.48 -8.90 -22.43
C SER A 213 22.85 -9.18 -20.96
N TRP A 214 22.05 -9.98 -20.29
CA TRP A 214 22.34 -10.39 -18.93
C TRP A 214 23.64 -11.21 -18.80
N SER A 215 24.07 -11.91 -19.86
CA SER A 215 25.39 -12.57 -19.87
C SER A 215 26.50 -11.53 -19.83
N ASP A 216 26.42 -10.50 -20.64
CA ASP A 216 27.43 -9.43 -20.65
C ASP A 216 27.51 -8.75 -19.27
N VAL A 217 26.37 -8.51 -18.63
CA VAL A 217 26.29 -7.92 -17.28
C VAL A 217 26.96 -8.81 -16.21
N VAL A 218 26.89 -10.15 -16.37
CA VAL A 218 27.61 -11.12 -15.53
C VAL A 218 29.09 -11.10 -15.84
N ASP A 219 29.46 -11.17 -17.11
CA ASP A 219 30.87 -11.27 -17.58
C ASP A 219 31.62 -9.97 -17.22
N ASN A 220 30.99 -8.83 -17.30
CA ASN A 220 31.51 -7.52 -16.85
C ASN A 220 31.44 -7.32 -15.32
N GLY A 221 31.02 -8.31 -14.54
CA GLY A 221 31.09 -8.34 -13.09
C GLY A 221 30.09 -7.45 -12.36
N ALA A 222 29.12 -6.84 -13.05
CA ALA A 222 28.09 -6.03 -12.41
C ALA A 222 27.17 -6.87 -11.52
N ILE A 223 26.90 -8.13 -11.90
CA ILE A 223 26.19 -9.11 -11.07
C ILE A 223 26.89 -10.47 -11.12
N THR A 224 26.66 -11.32 -10.13
CA THR A 224 27.16 -12.70 -10.12
C THR A 224 26.20 -13.63 -10.87
N ALA A 225 26.70 -14.78 -11.35
CA ALA A 225 25.87 -15.81 -11.98
C ALA A 225 24.73 -16.32 -11.07
N SER A 226 24.91 -16.31 -9.73
CA SER A 226 23.86 -16.69 -8.77
C SER A 226 22.77 -15.61 -8.60
N GLU A 227 23.15 -14.34 -8.66
CA GLU A 227 22.22 -13.20 -8.68
C GLU A 227 21.39 -13.21 -9.96
N TYR A 228 22.03 -13.39 -11.10
CA TYR A 228 21.36 -13.53 -12.40
C TYR A 228 20.33 -14.67 -12.42
N ARG A 229 20.72 -15.88 -11.95
CA ARG A 229 19.77 -17.00 -11.86
C ARG A 229 18.55 -16.66 -11.00
N SER A 230 18.73 -15.84 -9.99
CA SER A 230 17.63 -15.41 -9.11
C SER A 230 16.72 -14.40 -9.79
N LEU A 231 17.28 -13.40 -10.51
CA LEU A 231 16.52 -12.43 -11.30
C LEU A 231 15.74 -13.12 -12.43
N ARG A 232 16.38 -14.03 -13.16
CA ARG A 232 15.74 -14.78 -14.26
C ARG A 232 14.54 -15.62 -13.78
N ARG A 233 14.65 -16.24 -12.60
CA ARG A 233 13.51 -16.96 -12.00
C ARG A 233 12.33 -16.02 -11.67
N ALA A 234 12.63 -14.85 -11.13
CA ALA A 234 11.61 -13.84 -10.83
C ALA A 234 10.96 -13.31 -12.12
N GLN A 235 11.78 -13.01 -13.15
CA GLN A 235 11.27 -12.59 -14.46
C GLN A 235 10.31 -13.62 -15.06
N ARG A 236 10.69 -14.90 -15.05
CA ARG A 236 9.81 -16.00 -15.52
C ARG A 236 8.49 -16.04 -14.77
N ALA A 237 8.54 -15.92 -13.44
CA ALA A 237 7.34 -15.96 -12.60
C ALA A 237 6.40 -14.79 -12.93
N PHE A 238 6.91 -13.56 -13.09
CA PHE A 238 6.09 -12.42 -13.45
C PHE A 238 5.60 -12.47 -14.90
N SER A 239 6.44 -12.92 -15.85
CA SER A 239 6.03 -13.07 -17.25
C SER A 239 4.93 -14.12 -17.39
N GLN A 240 5.05 -15.25 -16.71
CA GLN A 240 4.02 -16.27 -16.69
C GLN A 240 2.72 -15.71 -16.08
N LEU A 241 2.80 -15.03 -14.95
CA LEU A 241 1.63 -14.43 -14.31
C LEU A 241 0.92 -13.42 -15.20
N ARG A 242 1.68 -12.58 -15.91
CA ARG A 242 1.14 -11.59 -16.86
C ARG A 242 0.46 -12.26 -18.05
N ILE A 243 1.06 -13.33 -18.58
CA ILE A 243 0.45 -14.14 -19.67
C ILE A 243 -0.88 -14.70 -19.19
N GLU A 244 -0.91 -15.35 -18.01
CA GLU A 244 -2.14 -15.95 -17.48
C GLU A 244 -3.23 -14.92 -17.19
N LEU A 245 -2.87 -13.73 -16.70
CA LEU A 245 -3.80 -12.60 -16.54
C LEU A 245 -4.42 -12.19 -17.88
N HIS A 246 -3.59 -12.01 -18.93
CA HIS A 246 -4.05 -11.66 -20.24
C HIS A 246 -4.99 -12.73 -20.83
N LEU A 247 -4.62 -14.00 -20.70
CA LEU A 247 -5.42 -15.12 -21.22
C LEU A 247 -6.73 -15.33 -20.45
N LEU A 248 -6.72 -15.07 -19.13
CA LEU A 248 -7.89 -15.22 -18.28
C LEU A 248 -8.91 -14.11 -18.51
N THR A 249 -8.44 -12.88 -18.74
CA THR A 249 -9.31 -11.69 -18.88
C THR A 249 -9.68 -11.39 -20.34
N GLY A 250 -8.98 -11.98 -21.32
CA GLY A 250 -9.15 -11.67 -22.73
C GLY A 250 -8.73 -10.24 -23.13
N ARG A 251 -8.01 -9.54 -22.26
CA ARG A 251 -7.56 -8.16 -22.45
C ARG A 251 -6.20 -7.92 -21.79
N ARG A 252 -5.64 -6.74 -22.02
CA ARG A 252 -4.48 -6.26 -21.29
C ARG A 252 -4.88 -6.00 -19.83
N GLU A 253 -4.43 -6.86 -18.92
CA GLU A 253 -4.61 -6.74 -17.48
C GLU A 253 -3.30 -7.12 -16.78
N ASP A 254 -2.72 -6.18 -16.08
CA ASP A 254 -1.45 -6.34 -15.38
C ASP A 254 -1.63 -6.36 -13.84
N ARG A 255 -2.85 -6.09 -13.33
CA ARG A 255 -3.18 -6.12 -11.89
C ARG A 255 -3.68 -7.50 -11.47
N VAL A 256 -3.15 -7.98 -10.39
CA VAL A 256 -3.56 -9.26 -9.76
C VAL A 256 -4.74 -9.00 -8.84
N LEU A 257 -5.91 -8.68 -9.43
CA LEU A 257 -7.13 -8.35 -8.69
C LEU A 257 -7.60 -9.51 -7.82
N PHE A 258 -8.23 -9.23 -6.67
CA PHE A 258 -8.75 -10.24 -5.75
C PHE A 258 -9.62 -11.29 -6.42
N ASP A 259 -10.52 -10.86 -7.31
CA ASP A 259 -11.44 -11.73 -8.02
C ASP A 259 -10.73 -12.70 -8.99
N LEU A 260 -9.54 -12.34 -9.47
CA LEU A 260 -8.75 -13.15 -10.39
C LEU A 260 -7.82 -14.14 -9.67
N GLN A 261 -7.41 -13.83 -8.42
CA GLN A 261 -6.44 -14.64 -7.67
C GLN A 261 -6.87 -16.11 -7.49
N PRO A 262 -8.14 -16.45 -7.18
CA PRO A 262 -8.56 -17.85 -7.06
C PRO A 262 -8.49 -18.61 -8.41
N ALA A 263 -8.80 -17.95 -9.52
CA ALA A 263 -8.72 -18.54 -10.85
C ALA A 263 -7.26 -18.77 -11.27
N LEU A 264 -6.40 -17.80 -11.05
CA LEU A 264 -4.95 -17.92 -11.26
C LEU A 264 -4.36 -19.05 -10.41
N ALA A 265 -4.69 -19.12 -9.13
CA ALA A 265 -4.20 -20.18 -8.25
C ALA A 265 -4.57 -21.58 -8.72
N ARG A 266 -5.77 -21.76 -9.33
CA ARG A 266 -6.19 -23.02 -9.96
C ARG A 266 -5.35 -23.34 -11.21
N ILE A 267 -5.06 -22.36 -12.07
CA ILE A 267 -4.20 -22.54 -13.24
C ILE A 267 -2.81 -23.02 -12.82
N TYR A 268 -2.27 -22.49 -11.71
CA TYR A 268 -0.99 -22.93 -11.15
C TYR A 268 -1.06 -24.26 -10.37
N GLY A 269 -2.23 -24.88 -10.27
CA GLY A 269 -2.40 -26.16 -9.58
C GLY A 269 -2.25 -26.12 -8.06
N PHE A 270 -2.38 -24.92 -7.44
CA PHE A 270 -2.25 -24.80 -5.99
C PHE A 270 -3.48 -25.39 -5.30
N GLN A 271 -3.23 -26.23 -4.29
CA GLN A 271 -4.24 -26.85 -3.47
C GLN A 271 -4.35 -26.15 -2.11
N PRO A 272 -5.54 -26.08 -1.51
CA PRO A 272 -5.68 -25.55 -0.16
C PRO A 272 -4.91 -26.40 0.84
N THR A 273 -4.29 -25.74 1.80
CA THR A 273 -3.68 -26.40 2.97
C THR A 273 -4.59 -26.23 4.19
N LYS A 274 -4.24 -26.85 5.32
CA LYS A 274 -4.98 -26.66 6.60
C LYS A 274 -5.01 -25.18 7.04
N THR A 275 -4.11 -24.33 6.52
CA THR A 275 -3.85 -22.98 7.02
C THR A 275 -3.89 -21.90 5.95
N ARG A 276 -3.93 -22.27 4.66
CA ARG A 276 -3.80 -21.30 3.57
C ARG A 276 -4.70 -21.62 2.40
N LEU A 277 -5.29 -20.58 1.85
CA LEU A 277 -6.02 -20.63 0.58
C LEU A 277 -5.04 -20.75 -0.59
N PRO A 278 -5.45 -21.33 -1.73
CA PRO A 278 -4.62 -21.38 -2.94
C PRO A 278 -4.16 -19.99 -3.42
N SER A 279 -5.01 -18.98 -3.30
CA SER A 279 -4.70 -17.57 -3.62
C SER A 279 -3.59 -17.00 -2.73
N GLU A 280 -3.59 -17.32 -1.43
CA GLU A 280 -2.52 -16.90 -0.52
C GLU A 280 -1.18 -17.53 -0.86
N ILE A 281 -1.18 -18.78 -1.33
CA ILE A 281 0.04 -19.46 -1.79
C ILE A 281 0.58 -18.78 -3.07
N LEU A 282 -0.31 -18.45 -4.01
CA LEU A 282 0.04 -17.72 -5.23
C LEU A 282 0.69 -16.37 -4.88
N MET A 283 0.00 -15.58 -4.04
CA MET A 283 0.44 -14.25 -3.68
C MET A 283 1.74 -14.27 -2.89
N GLN A 284 1.95 -15.25 -2.02
CA GLN A 284 3.22 -15.41 -1.32
C GLN A 284 4.39 -15.64 -2.31
N ARG A 285 4.18 -16.43 -3.37
CA ARG A 285 5.20 -16.63 -4.43
C ARG A 285 5.46 -15.34 -5.19
N TYR A 286 4.42 -14.56 -5.48
CA TYR A 286 4.55 -13.21 -6.06
C TYR A 286 5.45 -12.34 -5.18
N TYR A 287 5.15 -12.22 -3.88
CA TYR A 287 5.92 -11.38 -2.96
C TYR A 287 7.38 -11.84 -2.81
N TRP A 288 7.63 -13.13 -2.84
CA TRP A 288 9.00 -13.63 -2.81
C TRP A 288 9.78 -13.27 -4.08
N ALA A 289 9.14 -13.33 -5.24
CA ALA A 289 9.76 -12.90 -6.49
C ALA A 289 10.04 -11.39 -6.48
N ALA A 290 9.05 -10.56 -6.09
CA ALA A 290 9.18 -9.12 -5.98
C ALA A 290 10.31 -8.72 -5.01
N ARG A 291 10.39 -9.40 -3.87
CA ARG A 291 11.45 -9.17 -2.90
C ARG A 291 12.85 -9.46 -3.45
N VAL A 292 13.01 -10.54 -4.20
CA VAL A 292 14.31 -10.88 -4.83
C VAL A 292 14.72 -9.79 -5.83
N VAL A 293 13.78 -9.33 -6.65
CA VAL A 293 14.04 -8.23 -7.59
C VAL A 293 14.42 -6.96 -6.83
N SER A 294 13.64 -6.53 -5.83
CA SER A 294 13.93 -5.32 -5.04
C SER A 294 15.29 -5.36 -4.36
N GLN A 295 15.69 -6.52 -3.80
CA GLN A 295 17.01 -6.71 -3.19
C GLN A 295 18.14 -6.52 -4.19
N LEU A 296 18.05 -7.18 -5.33
CA LEU A 296 19.10 -7.16 -6.34
C LEU A 296 19.11 -5.84 -7.11
N SER A 297 17.94 -5.21 -7.29
CA SER A 297 17.84 -3.84 -7.82
C SER A 297 18.61 -2.85 -6.95
N THR A 298 18.42 -2.91 -5.63
CA THR A 298 19.14 -2.04 -4.69
C THR A 298 20.66 -2.19 -4.84
N ILE A 299 21.15 -3.44 -4.96
CA ILE A 299 22.59 -3.70 -5.11
C ILE A 299 23.11 -3.23 -6.46
N LEU A 300 22.41 -3.55 -7.56
CA LEU A 300 22.87 -3.26 -8.91
C LEU A 300 22.80 -1.76 -9.22
N ILE A 301 21.69 -1.10 -8.87
CA ILE A 301 21.56 0.36 -9.03
C ILE A 301 22.67 1.08 -8.25
N GLN A 302 22.95 0.63 -7.01
CA GLN A 302 24.04 1.19 -6.23
C GLN A 302 25.41 0.93 -6.87
N SER A 303 25.63 -0.25 -7.46
CA SER A 303 26.86 -0.58 -8.18
C SER A 303 27.06 0.31 -9.41
N ILE A 304 26.01 0.48 -10.21
CA ILE A 304 26.05 1.36 -11.39
C ILE A 304 26.29 2.81 -10.97
N LYS A 305 25.58 3.29 -9.93
CA LYS A 305 25.79 4.62 -9.37
C LYS A 305 27.25 4.86 -8.98
N GLU A 306 27.85 3.89 -8.29
CA GLU A 306 29.27 3.97 -7.88
C GLU A 306 30.21 4.00 -9.08
N THR A 307 29.92 3.28 -10.15
CA THR A 307 30.72 3.31 -11.39
C THR A 307 30.61 4.65 -12.11
N LEU A 308 29.41 5.23 -12.19
CA LEU A 308 29.16 6.46 -12.96
C LEU A 308 29.60 7.75 -12.24
N PHE A 309 29.48 7.80 -10.91
CA PHE A 309 29.62 9.05 -10.15
C PHE A 309 30.77 9.06 -9.15
N ASN A 310 31.39 7.91 -8.86
CA ASN A 310 32.48 7.89 -7.90
C ASN A 310 33.80 8.29 -8.54
N THR A 311 34.61 9.02 -7.78
CA THR A 311 35.98 9.31 -8.15
C THR A 311 36.81 8.02 -7.98
N PRO A 312 37.45 7.49 -9.03
CA PRO A 312 38.21 6.24 -8.97
C PRO A 312 39.34 6.25 -7.93
N THR A 313 39.81 7.43 -7.55
CA THR A 313 40.96 7.66 -6.64
C THR A 313 40.56 7.94 -5.21
N ALA A 314 39.28 7.80 -4.84
CA ALA A 314 38.84 8.03 -3.45
C ALA A 314 39.51 7.03 -2.49
N THR A 315 40.35 7.54 -1.58
CA THR A 315 41.00 6.74 -0.54
C THR A 315 40.00 6.40 0.56
N PRO A 316 39.86 5.11 0.92
CA PRO A 316 38.96 4.72 2.00
C PRO A 316 39.37 5.35 3.33
N ARG A 317 38.50 6.11 3.97
CA ARG A 317 38.69 6.63 5.33
C ARG A 317 38.37 5.53 6.34
N ARG A 318 39.37 5.13 7.13
CA ARG A 318 39.22 4.06 8.13
C ARG A 318 38.23 4.45 9.22
N LEU A 319 37.30 3.55 9.54
CA LEU A 319 36.44 3.63 10.73
C LEU A 319 36.96 2.67 11.82
N ASN A 320 37.29 1.45 11.47
CA ASN A 320 37.92 0.43 12.31
C ASN A 320 38.59 -0.63 11.41
N ASP A 321 38.91 -1.81 11.95
CA ASP A 321 39.57 -2.88 11.19
C ASP A 321 38.70 -3.51 10.12
N ASP A 322 37.38 -3.48 10.24
CA ASP A 322 36.43 -4.11 9.32
C ASP A 322 35.80 -3.10 8.35
N PHE A 323 35.55 -1.85 8.83
CA PHE A 323 34.76 -0.84 8.13
C PHE A 323 35.55 0.40 7.75
N CYS A 324 35.21 0.96 6.60
CA CYS A 324 35.73 2.23 6.09
C CYS A 324 34.58 3.08 5.52
N ILE A 325 34.86 4.35 5.21
CA ILE A 325 33.98 5.23 4.45
C ILE A 325 34.59 5.42 3.06
N ILE A 326 33.81 5.15 2.03
CA ILE A 326 34.17 5.38 0.63
C ILE A 326 33.06 6.21 0.00
N ASN A 327 33.38 7.40 -0.52
CA ASN A 327 32.41 8.30 -1.16
C ASN A 327 31.13 8.52 -0.33
N GLY A 328 31.29 8.84 0.96
CA GLY A 328 30.16 9.07 1.88
C GLY A 328 29.37 7.81 2.26
N ARG A 329 29.85 6.60 1.95
CA ARG A 329 29.14 5.33 2.19
C ARG A 329 29.95 4.38 3.03
N LEU A 330 29.23 3.55 3.81
CA LEU A 330 29.84 2.49 4.61
C LEU A 330 30.40 1.40 3.70
N GLY A 331 31.70 1.25 3.70
CA GLY A 331 32.46 0.23 2.98
C GLY A 331 33.04 -0.84 3.89
N VAL A 332 33.45 -1.95 3.31
CA VAL A 332 34.24 -3.01 3.98
C VAL A 332 35.56 -3.25 3.25
N TYR A 333 36.63 -3.46 4.00
CA TYR A 333 37.93 -3.78 3.41
C TYR A 333 37.94 -5.14 2.73
N ARG A 334 37.26 -6.11 3.32
CA ARG A 334 37.19 -7.50 2.85
C ARG A 334 35.74 -7.94 2.63
N THR A 335 35.45 -8.50 1.49
CA THR A 335 34.09 -9.00 1.16
C THR A 335 33.70 -10.25 1.96
N ASP A 336 34.67 -10.98 2.51
CA ASP A 336 34.46 -12.17 3.34
C ASP A 336 34.30 -11.87 4.85
N CYS A 337 34.41 -10.59 5.27
CA CYS A 337 34.36 -10.20 6.68
C CYS A 337 33.06 -10.67 7.37
N PHE A 338 31.90 -10.52 6.73
CA PHE A 338 30.62 -10.98 7.26
C PHE A 338 30.47 -12.50 7.32
N ALA A 339 31.18 -13.22 6.46
CA ALA A 339 31.20 -14.69 6.49
C ALA A 339 32.07 -15.21 7.64
N ARG A 340 33.15 -14.50 7.96
CA ARG A 340 34.06 -14.81 9.09
C ARG A 340 33.49 -14.38 10.43
N ASN A 341 32.91 -13.17 10.47
CA ASN A 341 32.30 -12.62 11.67
C ASN A 341 30.90 -12.09 11.34
N PRO A 342 29.85 -12.93 11.42
CA PRO A 342 28.49 -12.54 11.09
C PRO A 342 27.92 -11.41 11.98
N ALA A 343 28.45 -11.16 13.19
CA ALA A 343 28.05 -10.07 14.05
C ALA A 343 28.25 -8.68 13.40
N LEU A 344 29.18 -8.58 12.46
CA LEU A 344 29.43 -7.37 11.67
C LEU A 344 28.20 -6.94 10.86
N ILE A 345 27.30 -7.88 10.51
CA ILE A 345 26.04 -7.54 9.82
C ILE A 345 25.23 -6.54 10.67
N PHE A 346 25.03 -6.80 11.96
CA PHE A 346 24.32 -5.88 12.85
C PHE A 346 25.11 -4.60 13.12
N ARG A 347 26.43 -4.70 13.24
CA ARG A 347 27.31 -3.52 13.40
C ARG A 347 27.22 -2.58 12.20
N ALA A 348 27.07 -3.09 10.98
CA ALA A 348 26.88 -2.25 9.80
C ALA A 348 25.62 -1.38 9.89
N PHE A 349 24.51 -1.93 10.41
CA PHE A 349 23.28 -1.14 10.63
C PHE A 349 23.46 -0.12 11.77
N LEU A 350 24.14 -0.47 12.84
CA LEU A 350 24.47 0.47 13.92
C LEU A 350 25.32 1.64 13.43
N TRP A 351 26.30 1.39 12.56
CA TRP A 351 27.09 2.46 11.95
C TRP A 351 26.23 3.44 11.17
N LEU A 352 25.27 2.95 10.37
CA LEU A 352 24.35 3.83 9.64
C LEU A 352 23.45 4.66 10.56
N GLN A 353 23.04 4.12 11.70
CA GLN A 353 22.22 4.83 12.67
C GLN A 353 23.02 5.89 13.45
N GLN A 354 24.29 5.60 13.75
CA GLN A 354 25.16 6.44 14.56
C GLN A 354 25.87 7.54 13.75
N ARG A 355 25.97 7.35 12.44
CA ARG A 355 26.68 8.26 11.52
C ARG A 355 25.72 8.82 10.47
N PRO A 356 25.13 10.00 10.75
CA PRO A 356 24.20 10.65 9.82
C PRO A 356 24.87 11.19 8.55
N ASP A 357 26.20 11.30 8.56
CA ASP A 357 27.01 11.65 7.40
C ASP A 357 27.13 10.49 6.38
N LEU A 358 26.70 9.28 6.73
CA LEU A 358 26.67 8.15 5.81
C LEU A 358 25.38 8.11 5.02
N GLU A 359 25.47 8.23 3.69
CA GLU A 359 24.33 8.13 2.79
C GLU A 359 23.76 6.71 2.67
N GLY A 360 24.48 5.69 3.17
CA GLY A 360 24.10 4.28 3.09
C GLY A 360 25.30 3.34 3.05
N MET A 361 25.10 2.14 2.52
CA MET A 361 26.16 1.15 2.31
C MET A 361 26.64 1.16 0.86
N SER A 362 27.92 0.89 0.62
CA SER A 362 28.45 0.66 -0.72
C SER A 362 27.84 -0.60 -1.34
N ALA A 363 27.81 -0.69 -2.67
CA ALA A 363 27.36 -1.89 -3.40
C ALA A 363 28.11 -3.15 -2.96
N ARG A 364 29.42 -3.03 -2.78
CA ARG A 364 30.28 -4.09 -2.26
C ARG A 364 29.84 -4.59 -0.88
N THR A 365 29.50 -3.68 0.03
CA THR A 365 29.02 -4.01 1.38
C THR A 365 27.65 -4.67 1.34
N LEU A 366 26.69 -4.11 0.58
CA LEU A 366 25.35 -4.66 0.40
C LEU A 366 25.40 -6.09 -0.16
N ARG A 367 26.22 -6.33 -1.18
CA ARG A 367 26.43 -7.65 -1.78
C ARG A 367 27.05 -8.64 -0.80
N ALA A 368 28.05 -8.22 -0.06
CA ALA A 368 28.70 -9.06 0.94
C ALA A 368 27.73 -9.47 2.06
N ILE A 369 26.91 -8.55 2.55
CA ILE A 369 25.83 -8.84 3.51
C ILE A 369 24.79 -9.79 2.89
N TRP A 370 24.37 -9.54 1.65
CA TRP A 370 23.38 -10.39 0.97
C TRP A 370 23.86 -11.84 0.84
N HIS A 371 25.13 -12.08 0.53
CA HIS A 371 25.70 -13.42 0.48
C HIS A 371 25.87 -14.03 1.88
N ALA A 372 26.31 -13.25 2.86
CA ALA A 372 26.56 -13.71 4.23
C ALA A 372 25.30 -13.93 5.06
N ARG A 373 24.11 -13.43 4.62
CA ARG A 373 22.86 -13.55 5.39
C ARG A 373 22.49 -14.99 5.80
N ARG A 374 23.01 -16.00 5.09
CA ARG A 374 22.81 -17.41 5.42
C ARG A 374 23.50 -17.82 6.72
N ARG A 375 24.46 -17.04 7.20
CA ARG A 375 25.17 -17.25 8.47
C ARG A 375 24.33 -16.84 9.68
N ILE A 376 23.18 -16.18 9.47
CA ILE A 376 22.22 -15.90 10.54
C ILE A 376 21.40 -17.17 10.77
N ASP A 377 21.99 -18.09 11.50
CA ASP A 377 21.45 -19.40 11.88
C ASP A 377 21.05 -19.46 13.37
N ALA A 378 20.85 -20.65 13.90
CA ALA A 378 20.47 -20.84 15.29
C ALA A 378 21.58 -20.44 16.27
N GLN A 379 22.85 -20.66 15.93
CA GLN A 379 23.98 -20.29 16.77
C GLN A 379 24.11 -18.77 16.84
N PHE A 380 23.99 -18.08 15.69
CA PHE A 380 23.98 -16.63 15.62
C PHE A 380 22.90 -16.01 16.53
N ARG A 381 21.66 -16.55 16.48
CA ARG A 381 20.53 -16.04 17.28
C ARG A 381 20.70 -16.24 18.79
N ARG A 382 21.43 -17.28 19.21
CA ARG A 382 21.67 -17.58 20.63
C ARG A 382 22.89 -16.84 21.18
N ASN A 383 23.71 -16.26 20.32
CA ASN A 383 24.91 -15.56 20.76
C ASN A 383 24.55 -14.25 21.49
N PRO A 384 24.94 -14.09 22.78
CA PRO A 384 24.61 -12.88 23.56
C PRO A 384 25.07 -11.56 22.93
N VAL A 385 26.21 -11.58 22.23
CA VAL A 385 26.72 -10.38 21.53
C VAL A 385 25.76 -9.95 20.43
N ASN A 386 25.23 -10.91 19.66
CA ASN A 386 24.28 -10.60 18.57
C ASN A 386 22.93 -10.17 19.13
N GLN A 387 22.51 -10.71 20.26
CA GLN A 387 21.29 -10.32 20.96
C GLN A 387 21.40 -8.86 21.45
N ASP A 388 22.51 -8.50 22.08
CA ASP A 388 22.79 -7.12 22.50
C ASP A 388 22.83 -6.17 21.29
N LEU A 389 23.52 -6.53 20.22
CA LEU A 389 23.59 -5.72 19.01
C LEU A 389 22.20 -5.47 18.40
N PHE A 390 21.31 -6.46 18.39
CA PHE A 390 19.95 -6.28 17.91
C PHE A 390 19.15 -5.31 18.79
N LEU A 391 19.22 -5.46 20.12
CA LEU A 391 18.58 -4.51 21.04
C LEU A 391 19.16 -3.10 20.88
N ARG A 392 20.47 -2.98 20.69
CA ARG A 392 21.11 -1.68 20.42
C ARG A 392 20.59 -1.02 19.15
N ILE A 393 20.26 -1.79 18.10
CA ILE A 393 19.62 -1.26 16.89
C ILE A 393 18.24 -0.67 17.22
N LEU A 394 17.45 -1.35 18.07
CA LEU A 394 16.13 -0.85 18.48
C LEU A 394 16.22 0.38 19.42
N LYS A 395 17.27 0.46 20.24
CA LYS A 395 17.50 1.53 21.20
C LYS A 395 18.10 2.81 20.59
N GLN A 396 18.45 2.82 19.30
CA GLN A 396 19.01 4.02 18.67
C GLN A 396 17.96 5.15 18.58
N PRO A 397 18.38 6.41 18.80
CA PRO A 397 17.46 7.54 18.75
C PRO A 397 16.93 7.83 17.33
N ARG A 398 17.58 7.33 16.29
CA ARG A 398 17.20 7.53 14.88
C ARG A 398 17.49 6.30 14.02
N GLY A 399 16.84 6.22 12.84
CA GLY A 399 17.11 5.21 11.83
C GLY A 399 16.60 3.80 12.18
N VAL A 400 15.78 3.61 13.22
CA VAL A 400 15.27 2.29 13.65
C VAL A 400 14.35 1.70 12.59
N ALA A 401 13.34 2.46 12.13
CA ALA A 401 12.40 1.99 11.12
C ALA A 401 13.11 1.65 9.80
N ASP A 402 14.02 2.52 9.34
CA ASP A 402 14.77 2.30 8.09
C ASP A 402 15.70 1.09 8.21
N SER A 403 16.35 0.89 9.36
CA SER A 403 17.22 -0.27 9.60
C SER A 403 16.41 -1.56 9.58
N LEU A 404 15.26 -1.62 10.27
CA LEU A 404 14.39 -2.80 10.27
C LEU A 404 13.81 -3.08 8.89
N TYR A 405 13.41 -2.05 8.14
CA TYR A 405 12.95 -2.19 6.76
C TYR A 405 14.06 -2.77 5.86
N ARG A 406 15.27 -2.19 5.89
CA ARG A 406 16.44 -2.70 5.15
C ARG A 406 16.82 -4.11 5.58
N MET A 407 16.79 -4.42 6.89
CA MET A 407 17.03 -5.77 7.40
C MET A 407 15.95 -6.75 6.92
N SER A 408 14.70 -6.33 6.87
CA SER A 408 13.64 -7.11 6.26
C SER A 408 13.89 -7.34 4.78
N LEU A 409 14.13 -6.27 4.02
CA LEU A 409 14.41 -6.34 2.57
C LEU A 409 15.56 -7.29 2.27
N LEU A 410 16.70 -7.18 2.97
CA LEU A 410 17.88 -8.04 2.79
C LEU A 410 17.73 -9.45 3.40
N ASN A 411 16.55 -9.80 3.88
CA ASN A 411 16.26 -11.11 4.50
C ASN A 411 17.10 -11.41 5.76
N ILE A 412 17.50 -10.38 6.48
CA ILE A 412 18.22 -10.45 7.75
C ILE A 412 17.22 -10.63 8.89
N LEU A 413 16.22 -9.72 8.98
CA LEU A 413 15.18 -9.76 10.02
C LEU A 413 14.41 -11.10 10.03
N PRO A 414 13.91 -11.63 8.89
CA PRO A 414 13.24 -12.93 8.87
C PRO A 414 14.14 -14.12 9.23
N ARG A 415 15.45 -13.99 9.09
CA ARG A 415 16.40 -15.02 9.53
C ARG A 415 16.73 -14.91 11.00
N TYR A 416 16.78 -13.69 11.53
CA TYR A 416 17.02 -13.45 12.95
C TYR A 416 15.78 -13.79 13.79
N LEU A 417 14.59 -13.43 13.33
CA LEU A 417 13.30 -13.75 13.94
C LEU A 417 12.54 -14.81 13.12
N PRO A 418 12.66 -16.12 13.45
CA PRO A 418 11.96 -17.18 12.69
C PRO A 418 10.44 -17.02 12.71
N ALA A 419 9.86 -16.42 13.75
CA ALA A 419 8.45 -16.11 13.80
C ALA A 419 8.07 -15.07 12.74
N PHE A 420 8.86 -14.00 12.57
CA PHE A 420 8.68 -12.98 11.53
C PHE A 420 8.80 -13.58 10.12
N ARG A 421 9.65 -14.58 9.92
CA ARG A 421 9.74 -15.29 8.63
C ARG A 421 8.43 -15.95 8.23
N ARG A 422 7.62 -16.42 9.19
CA ARG A 422 6.33 -17.07 8.91
C ARG A 422 5.31 -16.11 8.34
N ILE A 423 5.33 -14.87 8.80
CA ILE A 423 4.41 -13.81 8.35
C ILE A 423 4.93 -13.06 7.11
N THR A 424 6.19 -13.30 6.70
CA THR A 424 6.78 -12.62 5.54
C THR A 424 6.03 -12.96 4.25
N GLY A 425 5.46 -11.93 3.61
CA GLY A 425 4.64 -12.07 2.41
C GLY A 425 3.32 -12.81 2.67
N GLN A 426 2.86 -12.86 3.91
CA GLN A 426 1.57 -13.44 4.24
C GLN A 426 0.48 -12.40 4.03
N MET A 427 -0.49 -12.74 3.19
CA MET A 427 -1.68 -11.95 2.95
C MET A 427 -2.78 -12.32 3.95
N GLN A 428 -3.56 -11.35 4.39
CA GLN A 428 -4.86 -11.57 5.03
C GLN A 428 -5.97 -11.28 4.03
N HIS A 429 -6.87 -12.25 3.84
CA HIS A 429 -8.05 -12.10 3.01
C HIS A 429 -9.16 -11.37 3.79
N ASP A 430 -8.93 -10.11 4.13
CA ASP A 430 -9.98 -9.23 4.61
C ASP A 430 -9.96 -7.89 3.85
N LEU A 431 -11.08 -7.17 3.91
CA LEU A 431 -11.26 -5.91 3.18
C LEU A 431 -10.58 -4.71 3.88
N PHE A 432 -9.96 -4.93 5.03
CA PHE A 432 -9.44 -3.86 5.88
C PHE A 432 -7.93 -3.65 5.71
N HIS A 433 -7.16 -4.72 5.48
CA HIS A 433 -5.71 -4.64 5.31
C HIS A 433 -5.34 -4.30 3.87
N ALA A 434 -4.45 -3.35 3.69
CA ALA A 434 -3.90 -2.98 2.38
C ALA A 434 -2.56 -3.68 2.07
N TYR A 435 -1.93 -4.28 3.08
CA TYR A 435 -0.56 -4.79 3.03
C TYR A 435 -0.44 -6.21 3.60
N THR A 436 0.69 -6.88 3.30
CA THR A 436 1.06 -8.14 3.98
C THR A 436 1.37 -7.89 5.45
N VAL A 437 1.27 -8.95 6.28
CA VAL A 437 1.45 -8.85 7.74
C VAL A 437 2.83 -8.31 8.12
N ASP A 438 3.89 -8.70 7.43
CA ASP A 438 5.26 -8.20 7.67
C ASP A 438 5.42 -6.73 7.28
N GLU A 439 4.82 -6.29 6.17
CA GLU A 439 4.85 -4.89 5.76
C GLU A 439 4.04 -4.01 6.71
N HIS A 440 2.84 -4.47 7.09
CA HIS A 440 2.03 -3.82 8.12
C HIS A 440 2.82 -3.63 9.43
N THR A 441 3.44 -4.69 9.93
CA THR A 441 4.30 -4.65 11.14
C THR A 441 5.39 -3.56 11.06
N LEU A 442 6.07 -3.44 9.92
CA LEU A 442 7.10 -2.42 9.73
C LEU A 442 6.51 -1.01 9.61
N LYS A 443 5.31 -0.87 9.03
CA LYS A 443 4.58 0.42 8.98
C LYS A 443 4.12 0.86 10.37
N VAL A 444 3.69 -0.05 11.26
CA VAL A 444 3.40 0.28 12.66
C VAL A 444 4.61 0.92 13.33
N ILE A 445 5.80 0.34 13.17
CA ILE A 445 7.04 0.90 13.74
C ILE A 445 7.36 2.27 13.12
N ARG A 446 7.15 2.44 11.82
CA ARG A 446 7.34 3.73 11.14
C ARG A 446 6.38 4.78 11.69
N ASN A 447 5.11 4.43 11.91
CA ASN A 447 4.12 5.33 12.49
C ASN A 447 4.49 5.74 13.93
N LEU A 448 4.90 4.78 14.77
CA LEU A 448 5.40 5.08 16.13
C LEU A 448 6.55 6.10 16.09
N ARG A 449 7.50 5.94 15.20
CA ARG A 449 8.58 6.90 15.00
C ARG A 449 8.10 8.23 14.45
N GLY A 450 7.11 8.17 13.55
CA GLY A 450 6.52 9.35 12.92
C GLY A 450 5.82 10.29 13.88
N PHE A 451 5.32 9.83 15.04
CA PHE A 451 4.71 10.69 16.07
C PHE A 451 5.66 11.76 16.60
N LEU A 452 6.97 11.58 16.49
CA LEU A 452 7.99 12.57 16.90
C LEU A 452 8.26 13.63 15.83
N SER A 453 7.81 13.45 14.59
CA SER A 453 7.94 14.45 13.52
C SER A 453 6.94 15.60 13.70
N ASP A 454 7.22 16.76 13.11
CA ASP A 454 6.32 17.91 13.17
C ASP A 454 4.96 17.59 12.55
N GLU A 455 4.95 16.89 11.42
CA GLU A 455 3.71 16.43 10.77
C GLU A 455 2.95 15.44 11.67
N GLY A 456 3.62 14.47 12.27
CA GLY A 456 3.01 13.51 13.19
C GLY A 456 2.39 14.17 14.43
N ARG A 457 3.06 15.18 15.00
CA ARG A 457 2.55 15.97 16.11
C ARG A 457 1.30 16.78 15.76
N GLN A 458 1.22 17.27 14.53
CA GLN A 458 0.03 17.99 14.03
C GLN A 458 -1.13 17.04 13.79
N GLN A 459 -0.90 15.89 13.16
CA GLN A 459 -1.93 14.92 12.81
C GLN A 459 -2.45 14.12 14.02
N THR A 460 -1.61 13.86 15.02
CA THR A 460 -1.92 13.09 16.23
C THR A 460 -1.29 13.73 17.47
N PRO A 461 -1.85 14.87 17.94
CA PRO A 461 -1.21 15.68 18.99
C PRO A 461 -0.98 14.92 20.31
N LEU A 462 -1.94 14.08 20.73
CA LEU A 462 -1.81 13.29 21.95
C LEU A 462 -0.69 12.24 21.80
N ALA A 463 -0.68 11.49 20.69
CA ALA A 463 0.38 10.52 20.43
C ALA A 463 1.77 11.16 20.38
N GLY A 464 1.88 12.34 19.76
CA GLY A 464 3.13 13.12 19.74
C GLY A 464 3.64 13.51 21.13
N ARG A 465 2.74 13.98 22.02
CA ARG A 465 3.09 14.30 23.41
C ARG A 465 3.50 13.07 24.20
N LEU A 466 2.69 11.99 24.13
CA LEU A 466 2.99 10.76 24.88
C LEU A 466 4.31 10.13 24.42
N MET A 467 4.53 10.06 23.11
CA MET A 467 5.76 9.48 22.56
C MET A 467 7.03 10.29 22.91
N ALA A 468 6.91 11.61 23.03
CA ALA A 468 8.03 12.48 23.43
C ALA A 468 8.48 12.26 24.88
N HIS A 469 7.60 11.80 25.76
CA HIS A 469 7.86 11.57 27.19
C HIS A 469 7.95 10.09 27.55
N PHE A 470 7.90 9.18 26.56
CA PHE A 470 7.97 7.75 26.81
C PHE A 470 9.44 7.31 27.01
N ASP A 471 9.78 6.84 28.20
CA ASP A 471 11.18 6.57 28.60
C ASP A 471 11.89 5.53 27.74
N LYS A 472 11.20 4.42 27.41
CA LYS A 472 11.78 3.29 26.69
C LYS A 472 11.04 3.00 25.36
N PRO A 473 11.06 3.92 24.37
CA PRO A 473 10.26 3.78 23.13
C PRO A 473 10.62 2.52 22.33
N TRP A 474 11.79 1.93 22.53
CA TRP A 474 12.20 0.69 21.89
C TRP A 474 11.35 -0.52 22.32
N LEU A 475 10.71 -0.48 23.50
CA LEU A 475 9.73 -1.51 23.93
C LEU A 475 8.48 -1.48 23.07
N LEU A 476 8.01 -0.29 22.64
CA LEU A 476 6.91 -0.14 21.68
C LEU A 476 7.28 -0.73 20.32
N TYR A 477 8.52 -0.51 19.84
CA TYR A 477 8.97 -1.10 18.58
C TYR A 477 9.05 -2.62 18.67
N LEU A 478 9.47 -3.13 19.82
CA LEU A 478 9.50 -4.57 20.07
C LEU A 478 8.09 -5.15 20.15
N ALA A 479 7.16 -4.52 20.87
CA ALA A 479 5.77 -4.91 20.90
C ALA A 479 5.15 -4.89 19.49
N ALA A 480 5.41 -3.84 18.70
CA ALA A 480 4.99 -3.75 17.31
C ALA A 480 5.56 -4.87 16.44
N LEU A 481 6.80 -5.32 16.63
CA LEU A 481 7.35 -6.48 15.92
C LEU A 481 6.61 -7.78 16.22
N PHE A 482 5.97 -7.88 17.39
CA PHE A 482 5.35 -9.13 17.86
C PHE A 482 3.82 -9.12 17.88
N HIS A 483 3.14 -7.95 17.75
CA HIS A 483 1.68 -7.88 17.93
C HIS A 483 0.92 -8.85 17.00
N ASP A 484 1.34 -8.96 15.75
CA ASP A 484 0.75 -9.82 14.72
C ASP A 484 1.59 -11.04 14.34
N ILE A 485 2.66 -11.31 15.06
CA ILE A 485 3.67 -12.33 14.71
C ILE A 485 3.11 -13.74 14.62
N ALA A 486 2.02 -14.02 15.35
CA ALA A 486 1.38 -15.32 15.39
C ALA A 486 0.26 -15.51 14.35
N LYS A 487 -0.08 -14.51 13.55
CA LYS A 487 -0.98 -14.65 12.37
C LYS A 487 -0.46 -15.69 11.36
N GLY A 488 0.83 -16.01 11.38
CA GLY A 488 1.43 -17.10 10.61
C GLY A 488 1.17 -18.51 11.17
N ARG A 489 0.36 -18.67 12.22
CA ARG A 489 0.01 -19.96 12.82
C ARG A 489 -1.40 -20.41 12.46
N SER A 490 -1.63 -21.72 12.51
CA SER A 490 -2.85 -22.37 11.99
C SER A 490 -4.03 -22.40 12.94
N ALA A 491 -3.86 -22.12 14.24
CA ALA A 491 -4.92 -22.20 15.24
C ALA A 491 -4.61 -21.35 16.48
N GLY A 492 -5.66 -20.87 17.14
CA GLY A 492 -5.59 -20.11 18.37
C GLY A 492 -5.67 -18.60 18.18
N ASN A 493 -5.87 -17.87 19.29
CA ASN A 493 -5.86 -16.41 19.28
C ASN A 493 -4.42 -15.92 19.03
N HIS A 494 -4.23 -15.20 17.93
CA HIS A 494 -2.90 -14.71 17.52
C HIS A 494 -2.27 -13.77 18.54
N ALA A 495 -3.06 -12.97 19.26
CA ALA A 495 -2.56 -12.08 20.30
C ALA A 495 -1.94 -12.86 21.47
N VAL A 496 -2.66 -13.88 22.00
CA VAL A 496 -2.16 -14.74 23.06
C VAL A 496 -0.91 -15.53 22.63
N LEU A 497 -0.95 -16.11 21.43
CA LEU A 497 0.20 -16.84 20.88
C LEU A 497 1.40 -15.92 20.60
N GLY A 498 1.13 -14.69 20.15
CA GLY A 498 2.13 -13.65 19.94
C GLY A 498 2.80 -13.25 21.26
N ALA A 499 2.01 -13.08 22.32
CA ALA A 499 2.50 -12.77 23.66
C ALA A 499 3.46 -13.86 24.20
N VAL A 500 3.17 -15.15 23.94
CA VAL A 500 4.08 -16.25 24.28
C VAL A 500 5.40 -16.17 23.50
N ASP A 501 5.35 -15.84 22.19
CA ASP A 501 6.56 -15.67 21.40
C ASP A 501 7.37 -14.44 21.86
N ALA A 502 6.69 -13.32 22.16
CA ALA A 502 7.30 -12.12 22.71
C ALA A 502 7.99 -12.40 24.06
N LYS A 503 7.32 -13.08 24.98
CA LYS A 503 7.90 -13.45 26.29
C LYS A 503 9.16 -14.31 26.13
N ARG A 504 9.13 -15.29 25.20
CA ARG A 504 10.31 -16.13 24.91
C ARG A 504 11.46 -15.28 24.34
N PHE A 505 11.16 -14.33 23.46
CA PHE A 505 12.15 -13.42 22.91
C PHE A 505 12.77 -12.53 23.99
N CYS A 506 11.95 -11.86 24.81
CA CYS A 506 12.40 -10.96 25.89
C CYS A 506 13.33 -11.68 26.86
N ARG A 507 12.92 -12.87 27.34
CA ARG A 507 13.75 -13.69 28.22
C ARG A 507 15.06 -14.14 27.58
N GLY A 508 14.99 -14.54 26.29
CA GLY A 508 16.17 -14.92 25.51
C GLY A 508 17.17 -13.76 25.32
N HIS A 509 16.68 -12.53 25.29
CA HIS A 509 17.47 -11.29 25.14
C HIS A 509 17.76 -10.60 26.48
N ARG A 510 17.41 -11.22 27.60
CA ARG A 510 17.71 -10.76 28.96
C ARG A 510 17.09 -9.40 29.32
N LEU A 511 15.88 -9.15 28.83
CA LEU A 511 15.07 -8.03 29.31
C LEU A 511 14.67 -8.30 30.76
N ASP A 512 14.55 -7.22 31.54
CA ASP A 512 14.03 -7.32 32.91
C ASP A 512 12.54 -7.74 32.94
N GLU A 513 12.01 -7.97 34.15
CA GLU A 513 10.64 -8.44 34.32
C GLU A 513 9.62 -7.40 33.92
N ASP A 514 9.83 -6.13 34.24
CA ASP A 514 8.93 -5.02 33.92
C ASP A 514 8.91 -4.75 32.39
N GLU A 515 10.08 -4.70 31.76
CA GLU A 515 10.20 -4.60 30.30
C GLU A 515 9.49 -5.76 29.59
N THR A 516 9.67 -6.98 30.11
CA THR A 516 9.02 -8.17 29.56
C THR A 516 7.51 -8.12 29.76
N ALA A 517 7.03 -7.71 30.95
CA ALA A 517 5.61 -7.59 31.26
C ALA A 517 4.92 -6.58 30.37
N LEU A 518 5.53 -5.41 30.13
CA LEU A 518 4.99 -4.38 29.26
C LEU A 518 4.87 -4.87 27.81
N VAL A 519 5.91 -5.49 27.25
CA VAL A 519 5.88 -5.99 25.86
C VAL A 519 4.83 -7.10 25.72
N VAL A 520 4.75 -8.05 26.66
CA VAL A 520 3.76 -9.14 26.65
C VAL A 520 2.35 -8.58 26.73
N PHE A 521 2.09 -7.64 27.65
CA PHE A 521 0.80 -6.97 27.80
C PHE A 521 0.38 -6.29 26.47
N LEU A 522 1.26 -5.53 25.87
CA LEU A 522 0.96 -4.83 24.62
C LEU A 522 0.62 -5.78 23.49
N VAL A 523 1.35 -6.88 23.33
CA VAL A 523 1.08 -7.89 22.30
C VAL A 523 -0.23 -8.61 22.56
N GLU A 524 -0.53 -8.96 23.81
CA GLU A 524 -1.76 -9.67 24.17
C GLU A 524 -3.01 -8.82 24.02
N HIS A 525 -2.90 -7.51 24.35
CA HIS A 525 -4.03 -6.58 24.39
C HIS A 525 -4.05 -5.54 23.27
N HIS A 526 -3.24 -5.68 22.19
CA HIS A 526 -3.15 -4.68 21.14
C HIS A 526 -4.50 -4.33 20.47
N LEU A 527 -5.47 -5.25 20.45
CA LEU A 527 -6.82 -5.01 19.91
C LEU A 527 -7.82 -4.45 20.93
N LEU A 528 -7.47 -4.47 22.22
CA LEU A 528 -8.41 -4.15 23.29
C LEU A 528 -8.90 -2.71 23.20
N MET A 529 -7.98 -1.74 23.13
CA MET A 529 -8.34 -0.31 23.12
C MET A 529 -9.19 0.05 21.91
N SER A 530 -8.84 -0.46 20.71
CA SER A 530 -9.62 -0.20 19.50
C SER A 530 -11.01 -0.86 19.57
N THR A 531 -11.12 -2.02 20.20
CA THR A 531 -12.41 -2.72 20.38
C THR A 531 -13.32 -1.97 21.36
N VAL A 532 -12.78 -1.53 22.48
CA VAL A 532 -13.56 -0.77 23.47
C VAL A 532 -14.00 0.58 22.89
N ALA A 533 -13.06 1.33 22.30
CA ALA A 533 -13.34 2.67 21.75
C ALA A 533 -14.40 2.66 20.62
N GLN A 534 -14.43 1.59 19.79
CA GLN A 534 -15.31 1.56 18.62
C GLN A 534 -16.59 0.74 18.82
N LYS A 535 -16.70 -0.10 19.86
CA LYS A 535 -17.81 -1.05 20.02
C LYS A 535 -18.55 -0.95 21.37
N ARG A 536 -18.03 -0.16 22.30
CA ARG A 536 -18.62 0.01 23.63
C ARG A 536 -19.02 1.48 23.85
N ASP A 537 -20.02 1.70 24.68
CA ASP A 537 -20.44 3.07 25.08
C ASP A 537 -19.45 3.61 26.12
N LEU A 538 -18.64 4.57 25.71
CA LEU A 538 -17.65 5.20 26.58
C LEU A 538 -18.29 6.15 27.62
N SER A 539 -19.57 6.46 27.53
CA SER A 539 -20.28 7.23 28.53
C SER A 539 -20.68 6.36 29.76
N ASP A 540 -20.65 5.03 29.59
CA ASP A 540 -20.86 4.07 30.68
C ASP A 540 -19.60 3.97 31.55
N PRO A 541 -19.64 4.38 32.84
CA PRO A 541 -18.51 4.30 33.73
C PRO A 541 -17.97 2.88 33.94
N ASP A 542 -18.84 1.85 33.88
CA ASP A 542 -18.44 0.46 34.09
C ASP A 542 -17.54 -0.03 32.94
N VAL A 543 -17.79 0.42 31.72
CA VAL A 543 -16.95 0.13 30.56
C VAL A 543 -15.54 0.67 30.75
N VAL A 544 -15.43 1.91 31.22
CA VAL A 544 -14.14 2.58 31.46
C VAL A 544 -13.42 1.92 32.62
N GLN A 545 -14.15 1.54 33.68
CA GLN A 545 -13.58 0.88 34.86
C GLN A 545 -13.07 -0.53 34.55
N GLU A 546 -13.83 -1.31 33.75
CA GLU A 546 -13.39 -2.63 33.26
C GLU A 546 -12.10 -2.50 32.45
N PHE A 547 -12.03 -1.53 31.53
CA PHE A 547 -10.83 -1.26 30.74
C PHE A 547 -9.66 -0.81 31.62
N ALA A 548 -9.88 0.11 32.57
CA ALA A 548 -8.87 0.55 33.53
C ALA A 548 -8.31 -0.61 34.39
N GLY A 549 -9.19 -1.55 34.80
CA GLY A 549 -8.79 -2.74 35.54
C GLY A 549 -7.87 -3.69 34.76
N VAL A 550 -8.00 -3.73 33.43
CA VAL A 550 -7.10 -4.52 32.58
C VAL A 550 -5.77 -3.80 32.35
N VAL A 551 -5.81 -2.48 32.19
CA VAL A 551 -4.62 -1.66 31.90
C VAL A 551 -3.74 -1.48 33.15
N GLU A 552 -4.36 -1.32 34.32
CA GLU A 552 -3.77 -1.18 35.68
C GLU A 552 -2.93 0.08 35.92
N HIS A 553 -2.10 0.53 34.94
CA HIS A 553 -1.14 1.60 35.13
C HIS A 553 -1.12 2.60 33.96
N GLU A 554 -0.81 3.85 34.24
CA GLU A 554 -0.71 4.91 33.23
C GLU A 554 0.31 4.58 32.12
N GLU A 555 1.45 3.99 32.45
CA GLU A 555 2.46 3.60 31.46
C GLU A 555 1.91 2.61 30.43
N ARG A 556 1.15 1.59 30.90
CA ARG A 556 0.49 0.63 30.02
C ARG A 556 -0.59 1.28 29.17
N LEU A 557 -1.35 2.22 29.73
CA LEU A 557 -2.36 2.99 29.01
C LEU A 557 -1.71 3.80 27.87
N ASN A 558 -0.67 4.56 28.19
CA ASN A 558 0.05 5.39 27.23
C ASN A 558 0.67 4.52 26.11
N ALA A 559 1.30 3.41 26.49
CA ALA A 559 1.90 2.47 25.54
C ALA A 559 0.87 1.81 24.62
N LEU A 560 -0.27 1.37 25.19
CA LEU A 560 -1.36 0.74 24.43
C LEU A 560 -2.01 1.74 23.46
N TYR A 561 -2.23 2.98 23.90
CA TYR A 561 -2.72 4.07 23.06
C TYR A 561 -1.80 4.30 21.86
N LEU A 562 -0.49 4.46 22.09
CA LEU A 562 0.51 4.68 21.05
C LEU A 562 0.54 3.54 20.03
N LEU A 563 0.52 2.28 20.52
CA LEU A 563 0.51 1.10 19.66
C LEU A 563 -0.78 1.03 18.84
N THR A 564 -1.95 1.28 19.47
CA THR A 564 -3.26 1.22 18.80
C THR A 564 -3.39 2.27 17.68
N VAL A 565 -2.99 3.51 17.95
CA VAL A 565 -3.01 4.58 16.92
C VAL A 565 -2.08 4.23 15.76
N ALA A 566 -0.87 3.73 16.06
CA ALA A 566 0.10 3.34 15.04
C ALA A 566 -0.40 2.18 14.19
N ASP A 567 -1.06 1.19 14.81
CA ASP A 567 -1.60 0.00 14.17
C ASP A 567 -2.76 0.34 13.21
N ILE A 568 -3.77 1.09 13.67
CA ILE A 568 -4.89 1.50 12.82
C ILE A 568 -4.40 2.29 11.60
N ARG A 569 -3.45 3.21 11.79
CA ARG A 569 -2.86 4.01 10.69
C ARG A 569 -2.04 3.16 9.71
N ALA A 570 -1.48 2.04 10.17
CA ALA A 570 -0.69 1.12 9.35
C ALA A 570 -1.55 0.13 8.56
N THR A 571 -2.79 -0.14 9.00
CA THR A 571 -3.67 -1.14 8.39
C THR A 571 -4.10 -0.72 6.99
N ASN A 572 -4.61 0.49 6.86
CA ASN A 572 -4.97 1.11 5.58
C ASN A 572 -5.03 2.62 5.76
N PRO A 573 -4.40 3.44 4.89
CA PRO A 573 -4.44 4.89 4.99
C PRO A 573 -5.85 5.50 5.05
N GLY A 574 -6.82 4.86 4.39
CA GLY A 574 -8.23 5.31 4.39
C GLY A 574 -9.04 4.92 5.64
N LEU A 575 -8.48 4.13 6.55
CA LEU A 575 -9.20 3.72 7.79
C LEU A 575 -9.03 4.70 8.94
N TRP A 576 -7.97 5.49 8.95
CA TRP A 576 -7.77 6.53 9.96
C TRP A 576 -8.57 7.78 9.60
N ASN A 577 -9.30 8.30 10.56
CA ASN A 577 -9.97 9.59 10.48
C ASN A 577 -9.95 10.28 11.85
N SER A 578 -10.26 11.57 11.87
CA SER A 578 -10.27 12.39 13.10
C SER A 578 -11.27 11.87 14.14
N TRP A 579 -12.38 11.28 13.71
CA TRP A 579 -13.38 10.70 14.61
C TRP A 579 -12.82 9.52 15.42
N LYS A 580 -12.14 8.56 14.76
CA LYS A 580 -11.48 7.45 15.46
C LYS A 580 -10.40 7.94 16.42
N GLY A 581 -9.65 8.97 16.00
CA GLY A 581 -8.70 9.64 16.88
C GLY A 581 -9.38 10.16 18.14
N LYS A 582 -10.48 10.88 17.99
CA LYS A 582 -11.23 11.44 19.12
C LYS A 582 -11.79 10.36 20.07
N LEU A 583 -12.29 9.24 19.56
CA LEU A 583 -12.75 8.13 20.40
C LEU A 583 -11.62 7.53 21.24
N LEU A 584 -10.45 7.34 20.65
CA LEU A 584 -9.28 6.83 21.36
C LEU A 584 -8.75 7.84 22.40
N ASP A 585 -8.74 9.13 22.06
CA ASP A 585 -8.35 10.21 22.98
C ASP A 585 -9.32 10.30 24.17
N ASP A 586 -10.61 10.16 23.92
CA ASP A 586 -11.65 10.16 24.97
C ASP A 586 -11.50 8.94 25.90
N LEU A 587 -11.31 7.73 25.33
CA LEU A 587 -11.09 6.53 26.14
C LEU A 587 -9.82 6.68 26.98
N HIS A 588 -8.71 7.16 26.40
CA HIS A 588 -7.47 7.40 27.11
C HIS A 588 -7.67 8.38 28.30
N ARG A 589 -8.30 9.53 28.05
CA ARG A 589 -8.55 10.56 29.06
C ARG A 589 -9.43 10.05 30.21
N ARG A 590 -10.53 9.36 29.90
CA ARG A 590 -11.43 8.79 30.91
C ARG A 590 -10.74 7.69 31.75
N THR A 591 -9.98 6.84 31.10
CA THR A 591 -9.23 5.78 31.79
C THR A 591 -8.15 6.37 32.70
N LEU A 592 -7.47 7.44 32.30
CA LEU A 592 -6.48 8.11 33.13
C LEU A 592 -7.11 8.65 34.43
N VAL A 593 -8.32 9.22 34.33
CA VAL A 593 -9.09 9.69 35.50
C VAL A 593 -9.49 8.52 36.41
N ALA A 594 -9.93 7.40 35.82
CA ALA A 594 -10.28 6.18 36.58
C ALA A 594 -9.08 5.56 37.30
N LEU A 595 -7.91 5.50 36.64
CA LEU A 595 -6.66 5.00 37.25
C LEU A 595 -6.16 5.89 38.41
N ALA A 596 -6.45 7.21 38.35
CA ALA A 596 -6.11 8.14 39.46
C ALA A 596 -7.03 7.98 40.68
N GLY A 597 -7.98 7.03 40.69
CA GLY A 597 -8.96 6.83 41.76
C GLY A 597 -9.97 7.98 41.91
N ARG A 598 -9.96 8.89 40.94
CA ARG A 598 -10.91 9.99 40.87
C ARG A 598 -12.12 9.51 40.05
N GLN A 599 -13.05 8.82 40.70
CA GLN A 599 -14.40 8.73 40.11
C GLN A 599 -15.00 10.13 40.24
N PRO A 600 -15.18 10.87 39.14
CA PRO A 600 -16.02 12.05 39.23
C PRO A 600 -17.41 11.51 39.59
N ASP A 601 -17.93 11.95 40.72
CA ASP A 601 -19.31 11.72 41.06
C ASP A 601 -20.15 12.12 39.85
N THR A 602 -20.97 11.17 39.35
CA THR A 602 -21.81 11.39 38.16
C THR A 602 -22.65 12.65 38.27
N SER A 603 -23.02 12.99 39.51
CA SER A 603 -23.78 14.24 39.81
C SER A 603 -22.94 15.51 39.60
N THR A 604 -21.66 15.48 39.98
CA THR A 604 -20.75 16.61 39.78
C THR A 604 -20.43 16.84 38.29
N VAL A 605 -20.18 15.76 37.52
CA VAL A 605 -19.95 15.84 36.07
C VAL A 605 -21.18 16.35 35.35
N LEU A 606 -22.37 15.86 35.73
CA LEU A 606 -23.65 16.30 35.21
C LEU A 606 -23.86 17.78 35.44
N HIS A 607 -23.62 18.23 36.69
CA HIS A 607 -23.80 19.63 37.08
C HIS A 607 -22.84 20.53 36.28
N GLN A 608 -21.58 20.18 36.23
CA GLN A 608 -20.57 20.95 35.48
C GLN A 608 -20.87 21.06 34.00
N ARG A 609 -21.26 19.94 33.34
CA ARG A 609 -21.64 19.96 31.93
C ARG A 609 -22.87 20.82 31.66
N LYS A 610 -23.88 20.77 32.55
CA LYS A 610 -25.06 21.61 32.47
C LYS A 610 -24.68 23.09 32.61
N GLU A 611 -23.83 23.44 33.56
CA GLU A 611 -23.37 24.81 33.77
C GLU A 611 -22.56 25.35 32.59
N ASP A 612 -21.59 24.54 32.11
CA ASP A 612 -20.77 24.92 30.94
C ASP A 612 -21.64 25.14 29.70
N ALA A 613 -22.59 24.23 29.44
CA ALA A 613 -23.53 24.38 28.34
C ALA A 613 -24.46 25.58 28.51
N ALA A 614 -25.01 25.77 29.72
CA ALA A 614 -25.90 26.89 30.03
C ALA A 614 -25.24 28.22 29.77
N SER A 615 -24.03 28.43 30.28
CA SER A 615 -23.29 29.69 30.10
C SER A 615 -23.13 30.05 28.62
N LYS A 616 -22.79 29.04 27.79
CA LYS A 616 -22.61 29.23 26.36
C LYS A 616 -23.94 29.46 25.62
N ILE A 617 -25.00 28.74 26.01
CA ILE A 617 -26.33 28.88 25.41
C ILE A 617 -26.92 30.26 25.68
N LEU A 618 -26.81 30.76 26.94
CA LEU A 618 -27.26 32.10 27.31
C LEU A 618 -26.44 33.20 26.59
N ALA A 619 -25.13 32.99 26.43
CA ALA A 619 -24.28 33.90 25.65
C ALA A 619 -24.67 34.00 24.16
N LEU A 620 -25.37 33.01 23.62
CA LEU A 620 -25.91 33.01 22.26
C LEU A 620 -27.29 33.64 22.13
N GLY A 621 -27.86 34.14 23.23
CA GLY A 621 -29.09 34.93 23.24
C GLY A 621 -30.38 34.16 23.51
N LEU A 622 -30.30 32.86 23.89
CA LEU A 622 -31.47 32.17 24.43
C LEU A 622 -31.80 32.71 25.84
N SER A 623 -33.07 32.80 26.15
CA SER A 623 -33.53 33.21 27.49
C SER A 623 -33.38 32.03 28.47
N GLU A 624 -33.28 32.36 29.77
CA GLU A 624 -33.27 31.33 30.83
C GLU A 624 -34.53 30.46 30.79
N SER A 625 -35.66 31.02 30.46
CA SER A 625 -36.93 30.29 30.35
C SER A 625 -36.92 29.25 29.22
N GLU A 626 -36.37 29.59 28.09
CA GLU A 626 -36.18 28.64 26.94
C GLU A 626 -35.19 27.55 27.29
N LEU A 627 -34.10 27.90 27.98
CA LEU A 627 -33.12 26.94 28.45
C LEU A 627 -33.70 25.92 29.43
N TYR A 628 -34.45 26.41 30.45
CA TYR A 628 -35.08 25.51 31.42
C TYR A 628 -36.18 24.67 30.78
N ALA A 629 -36.96 25.18 29.86
CA ALA A 629 -37.98 24.44 29.13
C ALA A 629 -37.34 23.31 28.28
N LEU A 630 -36.18 23.59 27.65
CA LEU A 630 -35.44 22.57 26.92
C LEU A 630 -34.87 21.49 27.84
N TRP A 631 -34.34 21.87 29.01
CA TRP A 631 -33.70 20.88 29.92
C TRP A 631 -34.73 20.03 30.68
N ASP A 632 -35.95 20.52 30.84
CA ASP A 632 -37.05 19.78 31.49
C ASP A 632 -37.53 18.59 30.64
N VAL A 633 -37.43 18.68 29.33
CA VAL A 633 -37.81 17.58 28.42
C VAL A 633 -36.71 16.57 28.20
N LEU A 634 -35.44 16.85 28.59
CA LEU A 634 -34.27 16.00 28.35
C LEU A 634 -33.90 15.18 29.60
N ASP A 635 -33.58 13.91 29.38
CA ASP A 635 -33.18 13.00 30.45
C ASP A 635 -31.73 13.17 30.90
N THR A 636 -31.37 12.58 32.02
CA THR A 636 -29.99 12.60 32.54
C THR A 636 -28.98 11.93 31.58
N ALA A 637 -29.42 10.91 30.83
CA ALA A 637 -28.56 10.19 29.87
C ALA A 637 -28.12 11.11 28.70
N TYR A 638 -29.00 12.04 28.30
CA TYR A 638 -28.64 13.07 27.28
C TYR A 638 -27.43 13.88 27.72
N PHE A 639 -27.44 14.45 28.93
CA PHE A 639 -26.36 15.31 29.44
C PHE A 639 -25.05 14.53 29.69
N LEU A 640 -25.13 13.25 29.98
CA LEU A 640 -23.95 12.39 30.14
C LEU A 640 -23.33 11.97 28.81
N ARG A 641 -24.13 11.90 27.73
CA ARG A 641 -23.71 11.43 26.42
C ARG A 641 -23.25 12.51 25.46
N HIS A 642 -23.64 13.79 25.73
CA HIS A 642 -23.27 14.92 24.89
C HIS A 642 -22.27 15.85 25.56
N GLU A 643 -21.32 16.38 24.77
CA GLU A 643 -20.39 17.41 25.22
C GLU A 643 -21.07 18.79 25.20
N PRO A 644 -20.63 19.76 26.04
CA PRO A 644 -21.27 21.09 26.13
C PRO A 644 -21.45 21.79 24.77
N ASP A 645 -20.48 21.70 23.85
CA ASP A 645 -20.58 22.33 22.52
C ASP A 645 -21.63 21.65 21.61
N GLU A 646 -21.88 20.35 21.82
CA GLU A 646 -22.96 19.64 21.13
C GLU A 646 -24.33 20.08 21.70
N MET A 647 -24.43 20.20 23.02
CA MET A 647 -25.64 20.68 23.66
C MET A 647 -25.99 22.10 23.22
N VAL A 648 -25.00 22.97 23.06
CA VAL A 648 -25.16 24.32 22.52
C VAL A 648 -25.75 24.28 21.12
N TRP A 649 -25.18 23.46 20.24
CA TRP A 649 -25.67 23.31 18.87
C TRP A 649 -27.06 22.70 18.82
N HIS A 650 -27.36 21.72 19.66
CA HIS A 650 -28.71 21.16 19.81
C HIS A 650 -29.70 22.22 20.26
N ALA A 651 -29.37 22.98 21.31
CA ALA A 651 -30.23 24.04 21.85
C ALA A 651 -30.58 25.12 20.81
N GLN A 652 -29.61 25.57 20.00
CA GLN A 652 -29.84 26.54 18.94
C GLN A 652 -30.91 26.11 17.92
N HIS A 653 -31.04 24.80 17.70
CA HIS A 653 -31.94 24.27 16.68
C HIS A 653 -33.24 23.71 17.28
N ILE A 654 -33.18 23.21 18.51
CA ILE A 654 -34.35 22.62 19.17
C ILE A 654 -35.24 23.72 19.80
N ALA A 655 -34.64 24.70 20.49
CA ALA A 655 -35.39 25.71 21.20
C ALA A 655 -36.44 26.46 20.33
N PRO A 656 -36.16 26.84 19.07
CA PRO A 656 -37.13 27.50 18.21
C PRO A 656 -38.35 26.66 17.83
N VAL A 657 -38.21 25.33 17.84
CA VAL A 657 -39.27 24.39 17.40
C VAL A 657 -39.91 23.62 18.54
N LEU A 658 -39.40 23.77 19.76
CA LEU A 658 -39.87 23.04 20.94
C LEU A 658 -41.32 23.34 21.25
N CYS A 659 -41.75 24.61 21.15
CA CYS A 659 -43.13 25.06 21.41
C CYS A 659 -44.10 24.58 20.33
N ASP A 660 -43.70 24.60 19.08
CA ASP A 660 -44.56 24.27 17.94
C ASP A 660 -44.56 22.75 17.61
N ARG A 661 -43.70 21.98 18.26
CA ARG A 661 -43.57 20.53 18.08
C ARG A 661 -43.49 20.11 16.61
N GLN A 662 -42.58 20.74 15.87
CA GLN A 662 -42.38 20.42 14.47
C GLN A 662 -41.17 19.49 14.28
N PRO A 663 -41.29 18.44 13.42
CA PRO A 663 -40.13 17.61 13.04
C PRO A 663 -39.01 18.44 12.41
N MET A 664 -37.80 18.18 12.85
CA MET A 664 -36.62 18.95 12.45
C MET A 664 -35.47 18.04 12.11
N ILE A 665 -34.71 18.42 11.06
CA ILE A 665 -33.45 17.79 10.70
C ILE A 665 -32.41 18.87 10.45
N HIS A 666 -31.34 18.80 11.20
CA HIS A 666 -30.17 19.65 11.00
C HIS A 666 -28.90 18.82 10.78
N ALA A 667 -27.98 19.36 10.01
CA ALA A 667 -26.68 18.74 9.78
C ALA A 667 -25.59 19.80 9.81
N ARG A 668 -24.43 19.43 10.33
CA ARG A 668 -23.21 20.24 10.31
C ARG A 668 -22.01 19.39 9.99
N VAL A 669 -20.98 20.04 9.47
CA VAL A 669 -19.69 19.41 9.30
C VAL A 669 -18.94 19.39 10.63
N VAL A 670 -18.36 18.27 11.00
CA VAL A 670 -17.58 18.08 12.22
C VAL A 670 -16.21 17.47 11.92
N GLY A 671 -15.28 17.61 12.85
CA GLY A 671 -13.89 17.26 12.62
C GLY A 671 -13.22 18.27 11.66
N GLN A 672 -12.12 17.90 11.05
CA GLN A 672 -11.44 18.71 10.01
C GLN A 672 -12.10 18.55 8.63
N ASN A 673 -13.41 18.76 8.54
CA ASN A 673 -14.24 18.50 7.35
C ASN A 673 -14.29 17.01 6.93
N GLU A 674 -14.32 16.10 7.90
CA GLU A 674 -14.25 14.66 7.63
C GLU A 674 -15.52 13.89 7.95
N ALA A 675 -16.49 14.51 8.63
CA ALA A 675 -17.75 13.87 9.02
C ALA A 675 -18.92 14.85 9.03
N LEU A 676 -20.15 14.32 8.92
CA LEU A 676 -21.39 15.07 9.18
C LEU A 676 -21.97 14.64 10.52
N GLN A 677 -22.32 15.60 11.35
CA GLN A 677 -23.24 15.40 12.48
C GLN A 677 -24.63 15.75 12.03
N VAL A 678 -25.58 14.82 12.21
CA VAL A 678 -26.98 14.96 11.82
C VAL A 678 -27.84 14.87 13.07
N LEU A 679 -28.63 15.88 13.33
CA LEU A 679 -29.60 15.97 14.43
C LEU A 679 -30.99 15.79 13.86
N VAL A 680 -31.76 14.89 14.46
CA VAL A 680 -33.14 14.60 14.09
C VAL A 680 -34.00 14.75 15.32
N LEU A 681 -35.05 15.58 15.23
CA LEU A 681 -36.13 15.66 16.17
C LEU A 681 -37.42 15.26 15.44
N ASP A 682 -38.07 14.18 15.85
CA ASP A 682 -39.31 13.69 15.24
C ASP A 682 -40.17 12.99 16.32
N GLN A 683 -41.45 12.77 16.05
CA GLN A 683 -42.29 11.99 16.94
C GLN A 683 -41.72 10.55 17.06
N ASP A 684 -41.55 10.07 18.30
CA ASP A 684 -41.02 8.71 18.51
C ASP A 684 -42.00 7.67 17.97
N ARG A 685 -41.44 6.74 17.16
CA ARG A 685 -42.17 5.64 16.54
C ARG A 685 -41.26 4.43 16.33
N SER A 686 -41.83 3.24 16.36
CA SER A 686 -41.11 1.96 16.40
C SER A 686 -40.14 1.69 15.25
N ASP A 687 -40.16 2.44 14.15
CA ASP A 687 -39.32 2.26 12.97
C ASP A 687 -38.51 3.50 12.59
N LEU A 688 -38.53 4.56 13.39
CA LEU A 688 -37.85 5.82 13.08
C LEU A 688 -36.35 5.61 12.90
N PHE A 689 -35.69 5.00 13.88
CA PHE A 689 -34.24 4.70 13.81
C PHE A 689 -33.89 3.85 12.59
N ALA A 690 -34.66 2.77 12.34
CA ALA A 690 -34.46 1.89 11.20
C ALA A 690 -34.63 2.62 9.85
N SER A 691 -35.56 3.57 9.79
CA SER A 691 -35.81 4.41 8.60
C SER A 691 -34.64 5.37 8.33
N ILE A 692 -34.13 6.01 9.38
CA ILE A 692 -32.97 6.90 9.30
C ILE A 692 -31.72 6.12 8.82
N CYS A 693 -31.44 4.97 9.44
CA CYS A 693 -30.32 4.13 9.04
C CYS A 693 -30.44 3.63 7.59
N ARG A 694 -31.67 3.30 7.13
CA ARG A 694 -31.93 2.91 5.74
C ARG A 694 -31.62 4.04 4.76
N TYR A 695 -32.01 5.28 5.11
CA TYR A 695 -31.66 6.45 4.31
C TYR A 695 -30.15 6.61 4.16
N PHE A 696 -29.41 6.51 5.25
CA PHE A 696 -27.95 6.62 5.23
C PHE A 696 -27.31 5.52 4.37
N ASP A 697 -27.76 4.27 4.49
CA ASP A 697 -27.22 3.17 3.68
C ASP A 697 -27.52 3.34 2.18
N GLN A 698 -28.74 3.75 1.83
CA GLN A 698 -29.16 3.96 0.44
C GLN A 698 -28.40 5.09 -0.24
N ASN A 699 -27.96 6.11 0.51
CA ASN A 699 -27.22 7.26 0.01
C ASN A 699 -25.70 7.15 0.25
N ALA A 700 -25.20 5.95 0.51
CA ALA A 700 -23.77 5.66 0.67
C ALA A 700 -23.11 6.41 1.85
N TYR A 701 -23.87 6.73 2.89
CA TYR A 701 -23.34 7.18 4.18
C TYR A 701 -23.09 5.98 5.10
N ASN A 702 -22.01 6.05 5.87
CA ASN A 702 -21.68 5.07 6.90
C ASN A 702 -21.86 5.70 8.28
N VAL A 703 -22.80 5.17 9.06
CA VAL A 703 -23.06 5.64 10.44
C VAL A 703 -21.90 5.17 11.32
N GLN A 704 -21.24 6.11 11.98
CA GLN A 704 -20.13 5.84 12.90
C GLN A 704 -20.57 5.88 14.36
N ASP A 705 -21.50 6.76 14.70
CA ASP A 705 -22.05 6.91 16.04
C ASP A 705 -23.53 7.29 15.92
N ALA A 706 -24.33 6.82 16.87
CA ALA A 706 -25.73 7.15 16.98
C ALA A 706 -26.12 7.26 18.46
N ARG A 707 -26.61 8.43 18.87
CA ARG A 707 -27.09 8.69 20.22
C ARG A 707 -28.56 8.93 20.14
N ILE A 708 -29.32 8.05 20.73
CA ILE A 708 -30.78 7.97 20.67
C ILE A 708 -31.33 8.37 22.02
N HIS A 709 -32.21 9.34 22.03
CA HIS A 709 -32.89 9.82 23.21
C HIS A 709 -34.40 9.98 22.93
N THR A 710 -35.21 9.59 23.89
CA THR A 710 -36.63 9.93 23.86
C THR A 710 -36.89 10.95 24.95
N THR A 711 -37.45 12.10 24.58
CA THR A 711 -37.81 13.16 25.53
C THR A 711 -38.97 12.72 26.41
N HIS A 712 -39.15 13.39 27.58
CA HIS A 712 -40.22 13.04 28.53
C HIS A 712 -41.61 13.17 27.91
N ASP A 713 -41.76 13.94 26.85
CA ASP A 713 -43.04 14.18 26.15
C ASP A 713 -43.18 13.32 24.86
N GLY A 714 -42.32 12.30 24.68
CA GLY A 714 -42.45 11.26 23.64
C GLY A 714 -41.92 11.64 22.27
N TRP A 715 -40.94 12.56 22.18
CA TRP A 715 -40.23 12.88 20.96
C TRP A 715 -38.87 12.17 20.93
N ALA A 716 -38.46 11.64 19.76
CA ALA A 716 -37.15 11.16 19.54
C ALA A 716 -36.20 12.31 19.19
N LEU A 717 -35.09 12.39 19.93
CA LEU A 717 -33.99 13.31 19.68
C LEU A 717 -32.73 12.51 19.39
N ASP A 718 -32.48 12.28 18.11
CA ASP A 718 -31.44 11.41 17.65
C ASP A 718 -30.27 12.19 17.01
N SER A 719 -29.05 11.91 17.42
CA SER A 719 -27.84 12.48 16.85
C SER A 719 -26.98 11.41 16.22
N PHE A 720 -26.63 11.61 14.95
CA PHE A 720 -25.81 10.67 14.17
C PHE A 720 -24.52 11.33 13.72
N ILE A 721 -23.42 10.57 13.76
CA ILE A 721 -22.19 10.91 13.05
C ILE A 721 -22.07 10.00 11.84
N VAL A 722 -22.00 10.58 10.64
CA VAL A 722 -21.95 9.82 9.40
C VAL A 722 -20.78 10.24 8.51
N LEU A 723 -20.20 9.25 7.81
CA LEU A 723 -19.14 9.44 6.83
C LEU A 723 -19.65 9.09 5.43
N THR A 724 -19.16 9.76 4.40
CA THR A 724 -19.39 9.36 3.01
C THR A 724 -18.50 8.19 2.65
N ARG A 725 -18.96 7.29 1.76
CA ARG A 725 -18.14 6.16 1.26
C ARG A 725 -17.14 6.56 0.15
N GLY A 726 -17.07 7.83 -0.25
CA GLY A 726 -16.17 8.34 -1.29
C GLY A 726 -14.94 9.04 -0.70
N ALA A 727 -13.75 8.79 -1.27
CA ALA A 727 -12.57 9.56 -0.97
C ALA A 727 -12.72 11.00 -1.52
N HIS A 728 -12.41 12.03 -0.70
CA HIS A 728 -12.46 13.45 -1.07
C HIS A 728 -13.86 14.09 -1.24
N ALA A 729 -14.85 13.64 -0.49
CA ALA A 729 -16.16 14.30 -0.50
C ALA A 729 -16.10 15.71 0.13
N ASN A 730 -16.64 16.71 -0.57
CA ASN A 730 -16.87 18.02 0.02
C ASN A 730 -18.11 17.94 0.95
N TYR A 731 -17.90 17.79 2.24
CA TYR A 731 -18.97 17.61 3.22
C TYR A 731 -19.95 18.79 3.29
N ALA A 732 -19.55 19.99 2.88
CA ALA A 732 -20.44 21.17 2.84
C ALA A 732 -21.63 20.94 1.88
N ASP A 733 -21.40 20.28 0.74
CA ASP A 733 -22.46 19.97 -0.23
C ASP A 733 -23.43 18.90 0.32
N HIS A 734 -22.93 17.99 1.16
CA HIS A 734 -23.72 16.93 1.78
C HIS A 734 -24.67 17.44 2.89
N VAL A 735 -24.35 18.56 3.56
CA VAL A 735 -25.21 19.15 4.62
C VAL A 735 -26.60 19.41 4.07
N HIS A 736 -26.71 20.11 2.95
CA HIS A 736 -28.01 20.43 2.33
C HIS A 736 -28.70 19.19 1.73
N ALA A 737 -27.92 18.25 1.17
CA ALA A 737 -28.46 17.03 0.61
C ALA A 737 -29.09 16.13 1.69
N VAL A 738 -28.38 15.94 2.82
CA VAL A 738 -28.91 15.15 3.96
C VAL A 738 -30.13 15.80 4.58
N LYS A 739 -30.11 17.12 4.85
CA LYS A 739 -31.22 17.83 5.44
C LYS A 739 -32.52 17.69 4.62
N ARG A 740 -32.44 17.88 3.29
CA ARG A 740 -33.60 17.77 2.40
C ARG A 740 -33.98 16.31 2.13
N GLY A 741 -33.01 15.47 1.84
CA GLY A 741 -33.25 14.09 1.46
C GLY A 741 -33.78 13.22 2.61
N LEU A 742 -33.19 13.33 3.80
CA LEU A 742 -33.71 12.63 4.99
C LEU A 742 -35.08 13.12 5.38
N GLY A 743 -35.31 14.45 5.33
CA GLY A 743 -36.63 15.01 5.62
C GLY A 743 -37.74 14.56 4.65
N ALA A 744 -37.43 14.44 3.36
CA ALA A 744 -38.35 13.86 2.38
C ALA A 744 -38.57 12.35 2.65
N HIS A 745 -37.51 11.61 2.96
CA HIS A 745 -37.58 10.18 3.27
C HIS A 745 -38.49 9.87 4.47
N LEU A 746 -38.35 10.62 5.56
CA LEU A 746 -39.15 10.41 6.79
C LEU A 746 -40.64 10.80 6.62
N ARG A 747 -40.95 11.76 5.73
CA ARG A 747 -42.34 12.14 5.41
C ARG A 747 -43.05 11.15 4.49
N HIS A 748 -42.35 10.46 3.61
CA HIS A 748 -42.98 9.66 2.55
C HIS A 748 -42.95 8.13 2.82
N HIS A 749 -42.38 7.66 3.92
CA HIS A 749 -42.39 6.25 4.28
C HIS A 749 -43.35 5.95 5.40
N PRO A 750 -44.51 5.28 5.12
CA PRO A 750 -45.41 4.82 6.17
C PRO A 750 -44.73 3.75 7.04
N PRO A 751 -45.21 3.51 8.29
CA PRO A 751 -44.62 2.56 9.21
C PRO A 751 -44.51 1.17 8.56
N VAL A 752 -43.33 0.55 8.69
CA VAL A 752 -43.09 -0.82 8.17
C VAL A 752 -43.91 -1.77 9.01
N ARG A 753 -44.98 -2.34 8.43
CA ARG A 753 -45.68 -3.50 9.03
C ARG A 753 -44.66 -4.60 9.25
N THR A 754 -44.48 -5.02 10.49
CA THR A 754 -43.75 -6.22 10.87
C THR A 754 -44.49 -7.47 10.40
N GLY A 755 -44.37 -7.75 9.11
CA GLY A 755 -44.84 -9.01 8.50
C GLY A 755 -43.63 -9.85 8.11
N ASN A 756 -43.70 -11.13 8.42
CA ASN A 756 -42.70 -12.16 8.07
C ASN A 756 -42.03 -11.86 6.72
N ARG A 757 -40.76 -11.48 6.73
CA ARG A 757 -39.96 -11.36 5.53
C ARG A 757 -39.55 -12.75 5.06
N GLN A 758 -40.31 -13.34 4.18
CA GLN A 758 -39.72 -14.17 3.13
C GLN A 758 -38.81 -13.26 2.29
N ALA A 759 -37.53 -13.58 2.29
CA ALA A 759 -36.56 -12.88 1.48
C ALA A 759 -37.00 -12.92 0.00
N SER A 760 -37.41 -11.78 -0.54
CA SER A 760 -37.59 -11.67 -1.99
C SER A 760 -36.21 -11.83 -2.62
N ALA A 761 -36.04 -12.93 -3.34
CA ALA A 761 -34.86 -13.24 -4.12
C ALA A 761 -34.64 -12.13 -5.16
N ARG A 762 -33.77 -11.17 -4.86
CA ARG A 762 -33.12 -10.38 -5.91
C ARG A 762 -32.23 -11.32 -6.69
N ARG A 763 -32.36 -11.30 -8.02
CA ARG A 763 -31.49 -12.01 -8.95
C ARG A 763 -30.02 -11.89 -8.48
N PRO A 764 -29.24 -12.97 -8.51
CA PRO A 764 -27.86 -12.94 -8.08
C PRO A 764 -27.08 -12.09 -9.09
N GLY A 765 -26.74 -10.88 -8.67
CA GLY A 765 -25.49 -10.27 -9.12
C GLY A 765 -24.35 -11.18 -8.66
N PRO A 766 -23.15 -11.12 -9.24
CA PRO A 766 -22.07 -12.06 -9.00
C PRO A 766 -21.85 -12.23 -7.50
N ALA A 767 -21.89 -13.47 -7.05
CA ALA A 767 -22.05 -13.93 -5.69
C ALA A 767 -21.23 -13.11 -4.68
N ARG A 768 -21.89 -12.30 -3.88
CA ARG A 768 -21.36 -11.85 -2.59
C ARG A 768 -21.34 -13.10 -1.69
N ARG A 769 -20.20 -13.76 -1.63
CA ARG A 769 -19.94 -14.77 -0.60
C ARG A 769 -20.06 -14.09 0.77
N GLN A 770 -20.86 -14.67 1.65
CA GLN A 770 -20.89 -14.32 3.05
C GLN A 770 -19.46 -14.32 3.61
N VAL A 771 -18.94 -13.15 3.88
CA VAL A 771 -17.74 -12.98 4.68
C VAL A 771 -18.18 -13.28 6.12
N ARG A 772 -17.70 -14.38 6.70
CA ARG A 772 -17.77 -14.58 8.15
C ARG A 772 -16.95 -13.46 8.78
N THR A 773 -17.63 -12.52 9.40
CA THR A 773 -17.01 -11.52 10.26
C THR A 773 -16.48 -12.24 11.49
N PHE A 774 -15.19 -12.47 11.52
CA PHE A 774 -14.50 -12.68 12.78
C PHE A 774 -14.32 -11.32 13.44
N PRO A 775 -14.54 -11.20 14.77
CA PRO A 775 -14.23 -9.97 15.48
C PRO A 775 -12.73 -9.67 15.32
N ILE A 776 -12.46 -8.41 14.97
CA ILE A 776 -11.10 -7.86 14.89
C ILE A 776 -10.53 -7.77 16.29
#